data_75a3945da57123a37b6730295479b813
#
_entry.id   75a3945da57123a37b6730295479b813
#
_cell.length_a   1.000
_cell.length_b   1.000
_cell.length_c   1.000
_cell.angle_alpha   90.00
_cell.angle_beta   90.00
_cell.angle_gamma   90.00
#
_symmetry.space_group_name_H-M   'P 1'
#
loop_
_entity.id
_entity.type
_entity.pdbx_description
1 polymer ?
#
loop_
_entity_poly.entity_id
_entity_poly.type
_entity_poly.pdbx_seq_one_letter_code
_entity_poly.pdbx_strand_id
1 'polypeptide(L)'
;MGIQIISLILLCLINVLCVTMMPLCSKIVHGDMSTALRFTTSTSFFEVMIAIYFIRLLRNVPFFNKWSFIRYIPIASLVLIGAGRLENIVSWNEDLVGTSFNKLFRQSELEALLIVFVIFLVTLFIKQIPQVKRIVKSIEVHFSDFELSNEWFTKETQLIKQYLKNHRINIIMLLCAYILSFASFIAMNTSYNIEVNPIETYNIFCYTLFARQFFVLLNTLMLVLVARFLMAITRHYWVSVLITGFAQIVITVANRLKVIYREEPIIPGDLAMIKAWKSLLGMMGKNIIIASIVLVVLVIVLIIYLEKKHPHAIHMTLKKSIIWVLVTSIFFSGTLLFNHDGSYVNALMRDLGDQPYFYNQLFGAKLNGPLLQFLNNIDVSVMDEPENYSKEIMTQIYKKYAQESARINRRRRNDWDDQIVIMGLSESFADPYRIPELTLANDPIPYIRSLMKTTTSGLMYSTGYGGGTANMEYMALTGLNQGFFSAALTPYTQLVTTQNQAYAFSRLFNQAVAIHPYIGVYYSRQTVYQNFGFNKFMYLGSKYPIKHQSSIDRSDYLSDETAYANTVDEILDAQGSKFINLVTMQNHLPYDNNYYNGKEKYAASGNAVTNDYVRGMVEEYVMGLHYTDEAVKNFIEKIDSINKPITFVFYGDHLPGIYWDTNNNNILHQTDYFIYSNKYARRHLGRRIYKQYDLVAPTDFMSLVQKQTLTKTTPYSALLEKVLDELPVITTKAAAGSKEESDAAMINDNGE
;
A
#
# COMPACT_ATOMS: atom_id res chain seq x y z
N MET A 1 1.15 -0.94 -54.23
CA MET A 1 2.32 -1.50 -53.54
C MET A 1 3.20 -0.45 -52.89
N GLY A 2 3.71 0.58 -53.63
CA GLY A 2 4.59 1.61 -53.03
C GLY A 2 3.95 2.40 -51.88
N ILE A 3 2.72 2.85 -52.02
CA ILE A 3 1.99 3.61 -50.97
C ILE A 3 1.70 2.77 -49.73
N GLN A 4 1.46 1.47 -49.90
CA GLN A 4 1.22 0.54 -48.78
C GLN A 4 2.50 0.30 -47.96
N ILE A 5 3.65 0.22 -48.65
CA ILE A 5 4.97 0.13 -48.00
C ILE A 5 5.29 1.42 -47.26
N ILE A 6 5.00 2.59 -47.86
CA ILE A 6 5.18 3.90 -47.21
C ILE A 6 4.30 4.02 -45.96
N SER A 7 3.04 3.59 -46.01
CA SER A 7 2.15 3.62 -44.86
C SER A 7 2.57 2.67 -43.75
N LEU A 8 3.09 1.48 -44.09
CA LEU A 8 3.65 0.55 -43.10
C LEU A 8 4.92 1.15 -42.47
N ILE A 9 5.80 1.75 -43.26
CA ILE A 9 7.00 2.42 -42.78
C ILE A 9 6.59 3.59 -41.85
N LEU A 10 5.57 4.38 -42.21
CA LEU A 10 5.07 5.49 -41.41
C LEU A 10 4.50 4.99 -40.08
N LEU A 11 3.72 3.90 -40.07
CA LEU A 11 3.21 3.28 -38.86
C LEU A 11 4.33 2.71 -38.00
N CYS A 12 5.32 2.06 -38.60
CA CYS A 12 6.50 1.58 -37.88
C CYS A 12 7.33 2.75 -37.31
N LEU A 13 7.49 3.84 -38.08
CA LEU A 13 8.16 5.06 -37.60
C LEU A 13 7.40 5.74 -36.48
N ILE A 14 6.07 5.81 -36.53
CA ILE A 14 5.23 6.34 -35.45
C ILE A 14 5.38 5.45 -34.20
N ASN A 15 5.38 4.13 -34.37
CA ASN A 15 5.58 3.20 -33.25
C ASN A 15 6.99 3.35 -32.66
N VAL A 16 8.03 3.40 -33.50
CA VAL A 16 9.42 3.65 -33.08
C VAL A 16 9.53 5.03 -32.42
N LEU A 17 8.84 6.05 -32.93
CA LEU A 17 8.83 7.40 -32.33
C LEU A 17 8.14 7.37 -30.96
N CYS A 18 7.03 6.68 -30.83
CA CYS A 18 6.36 6.48 -29.54
C CYS A 18 7.26 5.74 -28.56
N VAL A 19 7.92 4.66 -28.99
CA VAL A 19 8.85 3.89 -28.16
C VAL A 19 10.13 4.66 -27.83
N THR A 20 10.67 5.45 -28.77
CA THR A 20 11.89 6.26 -28.52
C THR A 20 11.62 7.58 -27.78
N MET A 21 10.42 8.12 -27.90
CA MET A 21 10.00 9.26 -27.07
C MET A 21 9.71 8.86 -25.61
N MET A 22 9.48 7.57 -25.34
CA MET A 22 9.31 7.04 -23.98
C MET A 22 10.54 7.23 -23.08
N PRO A 23 11.78 6.93 -23.49
CA PRO A 23 12.96 7.25 -22.68
C PRO A 23 13.18 8.76 -22.54
N LEU A 24 12.75 9.57 -23.53
CA LEU A 24 12.77 11.03 -23.41
C LEU A 24 11.69 11.52 -22.45
N CYS A 25 10.51 10.97 -22.51
CA CYS A 25 9.45 11.21 -21.52
C CYS A 25 9.85 10.65 -20.16
N SER A 26 10.50 9.49 -20.06
CA SER A 26 11.02 8.97 -18.80
C SER A 26 12.25 9.75 -18.30
N LYS A 27 13.09 10.32 -19.16
CA LYS A 27 14.13 11.28 -18.75
C LYS A 27 13.55 12.62 -18.32
N ILE A 28 12.47 13.08 -18.94
CA ILE A 28 11.71 14.28 -18.51
C ILE A 28 10.90 13.98 -17.26
N VAL A 29 10.49 12.72 -17.07
CA VAL A 29 9.64 12.20 -15.98
C VAL A 29 10.46 11.33 -15.03
N HIS A 30 11.80 11.31 -15.06
CA HIS A 30 12.70 10.52 -14.19
C HIS A 30 12.07 9.24 -13.62
N GLY A 31 11.74 8.25 -14.42
CA GLY A 31 11.05 7.06 -13.95
C GLY A 31 11.72 5.77 -14.40
N ASP A 32 11.63 4.77 -13.56
CA ASP A 32 12.12 3.42 -13.73
C ASP A 32 11.69 2.80 -15.08
N MET A 33 12.59 2.03 -15.72
CA MET A 33 12.35 1.36 -16.99
C MET A 33 11.18 0.36 -16.95
N SER A 34 10.81 -0.13 -15.76
CA SER A 34 9.59 -0.93 -15.54
C SER A 34 8.31 -0.16 -15.86
N THR A 35 8.32 1.15 -15.66
CA THR A 35 7.22 2.05 -16.03
C THR A 35 7.17 2.28 -17.54
N ALA A 36 8.31 2.31 -18.23
CA ALA A 36 8.38 2.41 -19.69
C ALA A 36 7.85 1.15 -20.38
N LEU A 37 8.13 -0.04 -19.83
CA LEU A 37 7.58 -1.32 -20.32
C LEU A 37 6.05 -1.40 -20.15
N ARG A 38 5.49 -0.77 -19.11
CA ARG A 38 4.03 -0.69 -18.92
C ARG A 38 3.33 0.25 -19.92
N PHE A 39 4.06 1.16 -20.56
CA PHE A 39 3.58 1.96 -21.69
C PHE A 39 3.44 1.15 -22.98
N THR A 40 4.04 -0.04 -23.07
CA THR A 40 3.90 -0.91 -24.26
C THR A 40 2.46 -1.40 -24.45
N THR A 41 1.62 -1.36 -23.42
CA THR A 41 0.18 -1.64 -23.57
C THR A 41 -0.54 -0.56 -24.39
N SER A 42 -0.08 0.69 -24.40
CA SER A 42 -0.64 1.73 -25.27
C SER A 42 -0.14 1.61 -26.73
N THR A 43 1.01 0.95 -26.95
CA THR A 43 1.49 0.63 -28.29
C THR A 43 0.75 -0.56 -28.91
N SER A 44 0.04 -1.37 -28.11
CA SER A 44 -0.73 -2.54 -28.59
C SER A 44 -1.73 -2.20 -29.69
N PHE A 45 -2.34 -1.00 -29.67
CA PHE A 45 -3.24 -0.54 -30.74
C PHE A 45 -2.46 -0.38 -32.06
N PHE A 46 -1.30 0.27 -32.01
CA PHE A 46 -0.46 0.47 -33.20
C PHE A 46 0.11 -0.87 -33.68
N GLU A 47 0.46 -1.78 -32.78
CA GLU A 47 0.94 -3.13 -33.11
C GLU A 47 -0.17 -3.96 -33.78
N VAL A 48 -1.43 -3.86 -33.29
CA VAL A 48 -2.57 -4.50 -33.97
C VAL A 48 -2.77 -3.91 -35.35
N MET A 49 -2.67 -2.59 -35.52
CA MET A 49 -2.79 -1.95 -36.84
C MET A 49 -1.63 -2.35 -37.76
N ILE A 50 -0.40 -2.41 -37.25
CA ILE A 50 0.78 -2.90 -37.98
C ILE A 50 0.57 -4.34 -38.38
N ALA A 51 0.07 -5.21 -37.49
CA ALA A 51 -0.21 -6.62 -37.77
C ALA A 51 -1.26 -6.78 -38.88
N ILE A 52 -2.36 -6.02 -38.83
CA ILE A 52 -3.41 -6.00 -39.86
C ILE A 52 -2.83 -5.57 -41.23
N TYR A 53 -2.03 -4.49 -41.20
CA TYR A 53 -1.35 -4.01 -42.43
C TYR A 53 -0.37 -5.00 -42.98
N PHE A 54 0.38 -5.69 -42.15
CA PHE A 54 1.37 -6.68 -42.53
C PHE A 54 0.71 -7.94 -43.15
N ILE A 55 -0.38 -8.45 -42.54
CA ILE A 55 -1.16 -9.55 -43.11
C ILE A 55 -1.58 -9.23 -44.53
N ARG A 56 -1.98 -8.02 -44.78
CA ARG A 56 -2.45 -7.55 -46.06
C ARG A 56 -1.34 -7.34 -47.08
N LEU A 57 -0.20 -6.75 -46.67
CA LEU A 57 0.97 -6.60 -47.53
C LEU A 57 1.47 -7.96 -48.03
N LEU A 58 1.48 -8.95 -47.14
CA LEU A 58 1.92 -10.32 -47.43
C LEU A 58 1.01 -11.03 -48.45
N ARG A 59 -0.29 -10.67 -48.50
CA ARG A 59 -1.21 -11.24 -49.51
C ARG A 59 -0.86 -10.80 -50.93
N ASN A 60 -0.39 -9.57 -51.13
CA ASN A 60 -0.15 -8.96 -52.43
C ASN A 60 1.25 -9.27 -52.99
N VAL A 61 2.10 -9.95 -52.23
CA VAL A 61 3.46 -10.36 -52.66
C VAL A 61 3.45 -11.82 -53.10
N PRO A 62 3.66 -12.14 -54.39
CA PRO A 62 3.59 -13.52 -54.91
C PRO A 62 4.52 -14.51 -54.21
N PHE A 63 5.66 -14.07 -53.71
CA PHE A 63 6.61 -14.87 -52.95
C PHE A 63 6.00 -15.46 -51.67
N PHE A 64 5.18 -14.72 -50.95
CA PHE A 64 4.58 -15.17 -49.69
C PHE A 64 3.32 -16.01 -49.86
N ASN A 65 2.75 -16.08 -51.05
CA ASN A 65 1.62 -16.98 -51.33
C ASN A 65 1.98 -18.49 -51.22
N LYS A 66 3.26 -18.83 -51.40
CA LYS A 66 3.77 -20.19 -51.14
C LYS A 66 3.82 -20.54 -49.63
N TRP A 67 3.90 -19.56 -48.75
CA TRP A 67 4.12 -19.76 -47.34
C TRP A 67 2.90 -19.26 -46.51
N SER A 68 1.76 -19.95 -46.67
CA SER A 68 0.47 -19.54 -46.08
C SER A 68 0.47 -19.38 -44.57
N PHE A 69 1.44 -19.98 -43.85
CA PHE A 69 1.54 -19.85 -42.40
C PHE A 69 2.01 -18.44 -41.95
N ILE A 70 2.76 -17.71 -42.77
CA ILE A 70 3.31 -16.38 -42.45
C ILE A 70 2.18 -15.38 -42.11
N ARG A 71 0.99 -15.56 -42.67
CA ARG A 71 -0.20 -14.73 -42.44
C ARG A 71 -0.70 -14.79 -40.99
N TYR A 72 -0.31 -15.83 -40.24
CA TYR A 72 -0.72 -16.06 -38.88
C TYR A 72 0.32 -15.54 -37.86
N ILE A 73 1.54 -15.18 -38.29
CA ILE A 73 2.62 -14.67 -37.44
C ILE A 73 2.17 -13.48 -36.61
N PRO A 74 1.50 -12.44 -37.16
CA PRO A 74 1.05 -11.29 -36.36
C PRO A 74 0.08 -11.67 -35.24
N ILE A 75 -0.84 -12.61 -35.53
CA ILE A 75 -1.80 -13.08 -34.50
C ILE A 75 -1.08 -13.90 -33.43
N ALA A 76 -0.12 -14.74 -33.83
CA ALA A 76 0.70 -15.49 -32.90
C ALA A 76 1.52 -14.58 -31.98
N SER A 77 2.10 -13.51 -32.54
CA SER A 77 2.83 -12.50 -31.78
C SER A 77 1.92 -11.78 -30.77
N LEU A 78 0.73 -11.36 -31.20
CA LEU A 78 -0.25 -10.72 -30.30
C LEU A 78 -0.73 -11.63 -29.17
N VAL A 79 -0.93 -12.93 -29.44
CA VAL A 79 -1.31 -13.92 -28.42
C VAL A 79 -0.18 -14.12 -27.41
N LEU A 80 1.07 -14.14 -27.85
CA LEU A 80 2.23 -14.27 -26.95
C LEU A 80 2.46 -13.01 -26.11
N ILE A 81 2.28 -11.82 -26.69
CA ILE A 81 2.34 -10.55 -25.98
C ILE A 81 1.21 -10.48 -24.92
N GLY A 82 -0.03 -10.81 -25.33
CA GLY A 82 -1.19 -10.79 -24.45
C GLY A 82 -1.16 -11.85 -23.33
N ALA A 83 -0.39 -12.93 -23.50
CA ALA A 83 -0.21 -13.98 -22.49
C ALA A 83 0.87 -13.63 -21.44
N GLY A 84 1.54 -12.47 -21.55
CA GLY A 84 2.59 -12.04 -20.60
C GLY A 84 3.82 -12.96 -20.58
N ARG A 85 3.94 -13.87 -21.54
CA ARG A 85 4.97 -14.91 -21.56
C ARG A 85 6.26 -14.48 -22.24
N LEU A 86 6.25 -13.38 -22.99
CA LEU A 86 7.47 -12.87 -23.65
C LEU A 86 8.43 -12.23 -22.64
N GLU A 87 7.93 -11.58 -21.61
CA GLU A 87 8.73 -11.03 -20.52
C GLU A 87 9.49 -12.10 -19.73
N ASN A 88 8.87 -13.30 -19.58
CA ASN A 88 9.52 -14.44 -18.89
C ASN A 88 10.51 -15.21 -19.79
N ILE A 89 10.48 -15.00 -21.10
CA ILE A 89 11.43 -15.61 -22.05
C ILE A 89 12.62 -14.69 -22.26
N VAL A 90 12.40 -13.37 -22.19
CA VAL A 90 13.43 -12.32 -22.20
C VAL A 90 13.61 -11.85 -20.77
N SER A 91 14.27 -12.65 -19.94
CA SER A 91 14.78 -12.14 -18.67
C SER A 91 15.90 -11.16 -18.99
N TRP A 92 15.60 -9.89 -19.04
CA TRP A 92 16.58 -8.82 -18.94
C TRP A 92 17.18 -8.94 -17.54
N ASN A 93 18.25 -9.69 -17.45
CA ASN A 93 19.01 -9.79 -16.22
C ASN A 93 19.64 -8.42 -15.98
N GLU A 94 19.30 -7.78 -14.87
CA GLU A 94 19.96 -6.56 -14.38
C GLU A 94 21.48 -6.76 -14.18
N ASP A 95 21.92 -8.02 -14.07
CA ASP A 95 23.35 -8.43 -14.01
C ASP A 95 24.15 -8.16 -15.29
N LEU A 96 23.53 -7.66 -16.35
CA LEU A 96 24.22 -7.33 -17.61
C LEU A 96 24.84 -5.92 -17.61
N VAL A 97 24.60 -5.12 -16.62
CA VAL A 97 25.22 -3.79 -16.43
C VAL A 97 26.69 -4.02 -16.02
N GLY A 98 27.58 -3.96 -17.03
CA GLY A 98 29.02 -4.17 -16.81
C GLY A 98 29.67 -5.28 -17.67
N THR A 99 28.85 -6.02 -18.44
CA THR A 99 29.39 -7.01 -19.37
C THR A 99 29.83 -6.39 -20.71
N SER A 100 30.91 -6.95 -21.33
CA SER A 100 31.39 -6.42 -22.58
C SER A 100 30.30 -6.47 -23.68
N PHE A 101 30.24 -5.42 -24.53
CA PHE A 101 29.29 -5.26 -25.64
C PHE A 101 29.14 -6.52 -26.52
N ASN A 102 30.24 -7.24 -26.74
CA ASN A 102 30.23 -8.48 -27.53
C ASN A 102 29.46 -9.64 -26.88
N LYS A 103 29.45 -9.70 -25.53
CA LYS A 103 28.70 -10.72 -24.79
C LYS A 103 27.22 -10.41 -24.78
N LEU A 104 26.89 -9.14 -24.62
CA LEU A 104 25.51 -8.61 -24.71
C LEU A 104 24.90 -8.86 -26.09
N PHE A 105 25.68 -8.61 -27.15
CA PHE A 105 25.24 -8.78 -28.54
C PHE A 105 24.95 -10.26 -28.86
N ARG A 106 25.83 -11.20 -28.48
CA ARG A 106 25.65 -12.63 -28.68
C ARG A 106 24.45 -13.21 -27.91
N GLN A 107 24.21 -12.71 -26.69
CA GLN A 107 23.09 -13.16 -25.88
C GLN A 107 21.76 -12.65 -26.45
N SER A 108 21.70 -11.39 -26.90
CA SER A 108 20.51 -10.84 -27.54
C SER A 108 20.18 -11.50 -28.91
N GLU A 109 21.18 -11.95 -29.66
CA GLU A 109 20.97 -12.73 -30.91
C GLU A 109 20.37 -14.11 -30.62
N LEU A 110 20.84 -14.82 -29.58
CA LEU A 110 20.32 -16.13 -29.20
C LEU A 110 18.87 -16.02 -28.69
N GLU A 111 18.57 -15.00 -27.88
CA GLU A 111 17.23 -14.71 -27.42
C GLU A 111 16.28 -14.32 -28.54
N ALA A 112 16.73 -13.51 -29.50
CA ALA A 112 15.95 -13.15 -30.67
C ALA A 112 15.64 -14.40 -31.55
N LEU A 113 16.60 -15.30 -31.73
CA LEU A 113 16.39 -16.56 -32.43
C LEU A 113 15.39 -17.47 -31.70
N LEU A 114 15.46 -17.54 -30.35
CA LEU A 114 14.53 -18.31 -29.55
C LEU A 114 13.10 -17.74 -29.66
N ILE A 115 12.96 -16.44 -29.64
CA ILE A 115 11.66 -15.74 -29.80
C ILE A 115 11.08 -16.04 -31.17
N VAL A 116 11.88 -15.92 -32.25
CA VAL A 116 11.45 -16.25 -33.62
C VAL A 116 11.01 -17.70 -33.70
N PHE A 117 11.75 -18.62 -33.10
CA PHE A 117 11.41 -20.03 -33.05
C PHE A 117 10.10 -20.30 -32.31
N VAL A 118 9.89 -19.67 -31.14
CA VAL A 118 8.64 -19.79 -30.36
C VAL A 118 7.47 -19.21 -31.16
N ILE A 119 7.63 -18.04 -31.77
CA ILE A 119 6.59 -17.42 -32.60
C ILE A 119 6.26 -18.37 -33.79
N PHE A 120 7.26 -19.01 -34.39
CA PHE A 120 7.04 -19.98 -35.45
C PHE A 120 6.22 -21.19 -34.98
N LEU A 121 6.57 -21.80 -33.83
CA LEU A 121 5.82 -22.92 -33.26
C LEU A 121 4.38 -22.54 -32.92
N VAL A 122 4.17 -21.41 -32.27
CA VAL A 122 2.84 -20.90 -31.94
C VAL A 122 2.03 -20.60 -33.19
N THR A 123 2.67 -20.07 -34.23
CA THR A 123 2.05 -19.82 -35.55
C THR A 123 1.54 -21.13 -36.19
N LEU A 124 2.33 -22.18 -36.12
CA LEU A 124 1.94 -23.49 -36.65
C LEU A 124 0.74 -24.07 -35.88
N PHE A 125 0.69 -23.86 -34.55
CA PHE A 125 -0.42 -24.28 -33.70
C PHE A 125 -1.68 -23.46 -33.96
N ILE A 126 -1.59 -22.15 -33.93
CA ILE A 126 -2.72 -21.20 -34.12
C ILE A 126 -3.34 -21.38 -35.52
N LYS A 127 -2.54 -21.69 -36.52
CA LYS A 127 -3.03 -21.99 -37.88
C LYS A 127 -4.03 -23.15 -37.90
N GLN A 128 -4.01 -24.08 -36.95
CA GLN A 128 -4.94 -25.20 -36.89
C GLN A 128 -6.31 -24.82 -36.30
N ILE A 129 -6.41 -23.73 -35.58
CA ILE A 129 -7.61 -23.30 -34.87
C ILE A 129 -8.65 -22.74 -35.88
N PRO A 130 -9.85 -23.35 -36.00
CA PRO A 130 -10.85 -22.91 -36.97
C PRO A 130 -11.31 -21.46 -36.79
N GLN A 131 -11.40 -20.98 -35.56
CA GLN A 131 -11.79 -19.60 -35.23
C GLN A 131 -10.76 -18.60 -35.75
N VAL A 132 -9.47 -18.88 -35.59
CA VAL A 132 -8.38 -18.05 -36.10
C VAL A 132 -8.35 -18.05 -37.63
N LYS A 133 -8.60 -19.19 -38.26
CA LYS A 133 -8.76 -19.25 -39.74
C LYS A 133 -9.91 -18.33 -40.22
N ARG A 134 -11.04 -18.32 -39.53
CA ARG A 134 -12.16 -17.44 -39.86
C ARG A 134 -11.81 -15.95 -39.68
N ILE A 135 -11.13 -15.60 -38.60
CA ILE A 135 -10.68 -14.22 -38.33
C ILE A 135 -9.71 -13.75 -39.44
N VAL A 136 -8.69 -14.53 -39.74
CA VAL A 136 -7.72 -14.20 -40.80
C VAL A 136 -8.44 -14.06 -42.17
N LYS A 137 -9.35 -14.97 -42.50
CA LYS A 137 -10.14 -14.91 -43.74
C LYS A 137 -11.06 -13.69 -43.76
N SER A 138 -11.69 -13.34 -42.63
CA SER A 138 -12.53 -12.14 -42.49
C SER A 138 -11.73 -10.85 -42.71
N ILE A 139 -10.52 -10.77 -42.13
CA ILE A 139 -9.59 -9.68 -42.34
C ILE A 139 -9.18 -9.59 -43.80
N GLU A 140 -8.83 -10.74 -44.43
CA GLU A 140 -8.46 -10.80 -45.84
C GLU A 140 -9.57 -10.34 -46.77
N VAL A 141 -10.84 -10.70 -46.49
CA VAL A 141 -12.01 -10.32 -47.32
C VAL A 141 -12.38 -8.85 -47.09
N HIS A 142 -12.40 -8.41 -45.83
CA HIS A 142 -12.79 -7.03 -45.51
C HIS A 142 -11.83 -5.97 -46.03
N PHE A 143 -10.57 -6.37 -46.22
CA PHE A 143 -9.52 -5.49 -46.69
C PHE A 143 -9.04 -5.82 -48.10
N SER A 144 -9.78 -6.67 -48.89
CA SER A 144 -9.37 -7.09 -50.21
C SER A 144 -9.27 -5.95 -51.23
N ASP A 145 -10.14 -4.96 -51.09
CA ASP A 145 -10.30 -3.86 -52.04
C ASP A 145 -9.71 -2.51 -51.56
N PHE A 146 -8.83 -2.61 -50.57
CA PHE A 146 -8.23 -1.42 -49.99
C PHE A 146 -7.08 -0.86 -50.83
N GLU A 147 -7.35 0.11 -51.66
CA GLU A 147 -6.36 1.00 -52.26
C GLU A 147 -6.35 2.32 -51.46
N LEU A 148 -5.14 2.73 -51.00
CA LEU A 148 -4.92 4.07 -50.38
C LEU A 148 -4.97 5.11 -51.54
N SER A 149 -6.15 5.30 -52.10
CA SER A 149 -6.43 6.37 -53.05
C SER A 149 -6.97 7.61 -52.30
N ASN A 150 -6.89 8.78 -52.90
CA ASN A 150 -7.55 9.99 -52.35
C ASN A 150 -9.04 9.78 -52.17
N GLU A 151 -9.68 8.94 -53.02
CA GLU A 151 -11.08 8.56 -52.90
C GLU A 151 -11.33 7.73 -51.63
N TRP A 152 -10.42 6.80 -51.31
CA TRP A 152 -10.53 6.02 -50.07
C TRP A 152 -10.45 6.93 -48.84
N PHE A 153 -9.45 7.84 -48.75
CA PHE A 153 -9.36 8.78 -47.62
C PHE A 153 -10.61 9.66 -47.50
N THR A 154 -11.17 10.09 -48.61
CA THR A 154 -12.41 10.88 -48.62
C THR A 154 -13.58 10.05 -48.14
N LYS A 155 -13.73 8.80 -48.61
CA LYS A 155 -14.81 7.90 -48.20
C LYS A 155 -14.70 7.50 -46.72
N GLU A 156 -13.52 7.11 -46.26
CA GLU A 156 -13.31 6.76 -44.85
C GLU A 156 -13.49 7.98 -43.94
N THR A 157 -13.01 9.15 -44.35
CA THR A 157 -13.23 10.39 -43.60
C THR A 157 -14.73 10.73 -43.53
N GLN A 158 -15.47 10.49 -44.58
CA GLN A 158 -16.97 10.68 -44.58
C GLN A 158 -17.62 9.63 -43.66
N LEU A 159 -17.21 8.37 -43.71
CA LEU A 159 -17.75 7.31 -42.84
C LEU A 159 -17.43 7.63 -41.36
N ILE A 160 -16.24 8.05 -41.06
CA ILE A 160 -15.85 8.47 -39.70
C ILE A 160 -16.69 9.69 -39.28
N LYS A 161 -16.83 10.72 -40.12
CA LYS A 161 -17.66 11.88 -39.82
C LYS A 161 -19.11 11.48 -39.60
N GLN A 162 -19.63 10.59 -40.41
CA GLN A 162 -21.01 10.08 -40.27
C GLN A 162 -21.17 9.27 -39.00
N TYR A 163 -20.21 8.40 -38.67
CA TYR A 163 -20.16 7.63 -37.41
C TYR A 163 -20.12 8.56 -36.20
N LEU A 164 -19.18 9.52 -36.19
CA LEU A 164 -19.07 10.54 -35.13
C LEU A 164 -20.40 11.35 -34.96
N LYS A 165 -21.01 11.75 -36.10
CA LYS A 165 -22.27 12.44 -36.07
C LYS A 165 -23.41 11.60 -35.49
N ASN A 166 -23.48 10.32 -35.89
CA ASN A 166 -24.52 9.39 -35.43
C ASN A 166 -24.37 9.00 -33.96
N HIS A 167 -23.13 8.93 -33.47
CA HIS A 167 -22.79 8.53 -32.09
C HIS A 167 -22.31 9.67 -31.21
N ARG A 168 -22.44 10.93 -31.65
CA ARG A 168 -21.91 12.12 -30.96
C ARG A 168 -22.25 12.18 -29.48
N ILE A 169 -23.48 11.83 -29.09
CA ILE A 169 -23.92 11.88 -27.69
C ILE A 169 -23.20 10.85 -26.84
N ASN A 170 -23.05 9.61 -27.36
CA ASN A 170 -22.30 8.57 -26.66
C ASN A 170 -20.80 8.90 -26.57
N ILE A 171 -20.23 9.53 -27.59
CA ILE A 171 -18.83 9.98 -27.60
C ILE A 171 -18.63 11.09 -26.57
N ILE A 172 -19.55 12.06 -26.51
CA ILE A 172 -19.51 13.12 -25.48
C ILE A 172 -19.64 12.50 -24.08
N MET A 173 -20.52 11.54 -23.87
CA MET A 173 -20.63 10.82 -22.60
C MET A 173 -19.31 10.14 -22.22
N LEU A 174 -18.67 9.45 -23.17
CA LEU A 174 -17.38 8.80 -22.93
C LEU A 174 -16.28 9.81 -22.57
N LEU A 175 -16.21 10.92 -23.30
CA LEU A 175 -15.27 12.00 -23.00
C LEU A 175 -15.53 12.64 -21.62
N CYS A 176 -16.79 12.89 -21.27
CA CYS A 176 -17.15 13.40 -19.95
C CYS A 176 -16.78 12.39 -18.84
N ALA A 177 -17.05 11.10 -19.05
CA ALA A 177 -16.66 10.07 -18.10
C ALA A 177 -15.12 10.00 -17.93
N TYR A 178 -14.36 10.13 -19.02
CA TYR A 178 -12.90 10.21 -18.99
C TYR A 178 -12.42 11.44 -18.22
N ILE A 179 -12.97 12.62 -18.50
CA ILE A 179 -12.61 13.87 -17.80
C ILE A 179 -12.92 13.75 -16.31
N LEU A 180 -14.07 13.20 -15.93
CA LEU A 180 -14.43 13.00 -14.53
C LEU A 180 -13.50 11.98 -13.84
N SER A 181 -13.14 10.90 -14.53
CA SER A 181 -12.16 9.94 -14.04
C SER A 181 -10.79 10.59 -13.85
N PHE A 182 -10.31 11.31 -14.85
CA PHE A 182 -9.04 12.04 -14.77
C PHE A 182 -9.04 13.06 -13.62
N ALA A 183 -10.10 13.85 -13.49
CA ALA A 183 -10.27 14.82 -12.42
C ALA A 183 -10.26 14.17 -11.04
N SER A 184 -10.78 12.94 -10.91
CA SER A 184 -10.75 12.22 -9.63
C SER A 184 -9.35 11.85 -9.17
N PHE A 185 -8.43 11.51 -10.08
CA PHE A 185 -7.00 11.32 -9.76
C PHE A 185 -6.34 12.63 -9.33
N ILE A 186 -6.54 13.70 -10.09
CA ILE A 186 -5.98 15.02 -9.75
C ILE A 186 -6.47 15.50 -8.38
N ALA A 187 -7.74 15.23 -8.05
CA ALA A 187 -8.33 15.63 -6.77
C ALA A 187 -7.68 14.98 -5.55
N MET A 188 -6.96 13.86 -5.70
CA MET A 188 -6.21 13.23 -4.61
C MET A 188 -4.95 13.98 -4.21
N ASN A 189 -4.49 14.92 -5.02
CA ASN A 189 -3.26 15.66 -4.77
C ASN A 189 -3.56 17.07 -4.24
N THR A 190 -2.87 17.44 -3.16
CA THR A 190 -2.96 18.77 -2.55
C THR A 190 -2.00 19.77 -3.19
N SER A 191 -0.98 19.26 -3.89
CA SER A 191 0.02 20.06 -4.64
C SER A 191 -0.03 19.74 -6.12
N TYR A 192 0.60 20.59 -6.94
CA TYR A 192 0.77 20.34 -8.38
C TYR A 192 1.79 19.24 -8.68
N ASN A 193 2.55 18.83 -7.68
CA ASN A 193 3.57 17.80 -7.79
C ASN A 193 3.15 16.57 -6.99
N ILE A 194 3.49 15.40 -7.51
CA ILE A 194 3.37 14.12 -6.83
C ILE A 194 4.78 13.57 -6.58
N GLU A 195 5.06 13.22 -5.35
CA GLU A 195 6.25 12.48 -4.95
C GLU A 195 5.95 11.00 -5.12
N VAL A 196 6.65 10.33 -6.01
CA VAL A 196 6.47 8.90 -6.28
C VAL A 196 7.47 8.07 -5.48
N ASN A 197 8.66 8.62 -5.31
CA ASN A 197 9.73 8.13 -4.45
C ASN A 197 10.32 9.30 -3.66
N PRO A 198 11.08 9.09 -2.58
CA PRO A 198 11.73 10.16 -1.83
C PRO A 198 12.59 11.11 -2.69
N ILE A 199 13.00 10.67 -3.88
CA ILE A 199 13.92 11.39 -4.78
C ILE A 199 13.21 11.96 -6.02
N GLU A 200 11.97 11.53 -6.32
CA GLU A 200 11.34 11.81 -7.61
C GLU A 200 9.99 12.52 -7.46
N THR A 201 9.96 13.76 -7.95
CA THR A 201 8.77 14.61 -7.95
C THR A 201 8.29 14.87 -9.38
N TYR A 202 7.03 14.60 -9.67
CA TYR A 202 6.43 14.79 -10.99
C TYR A 202 5.29 15.78 -10.97
N ASN A 203 5.06 16.45 -12.13
CA ASN A 203 3.82 17.18 -12.31
C ASN A 203 2.65 16.20 -12.38
N ILE A 204 1.64 16.38 -11.54
CA ILE A 204 0.50 15.45 -11.39
C ILE A 204 -0.29 15.26 -12.69
N PHE A 205 -0.46 16.29 -13.51
CA PHE A 205 -1.15 16.19 -14.79
C PHE A 205 -0.38 15.30 -15.76
N CYS A 206 0.93 15.53 -15.89
CA CYS A 206 1.80 14.74 -16.75
C CYS A 206 1.87 13.30 -16.27
N TYR A 207 2.04 13.09 -14.97
CA TYR A 207 2.09 11.76 -14.38
C TYR A 207 0.79 10.97 -14.63
N THR A 208 -0.37 11.57 -14.34
CA THR A 208 -1.66 10.92 -14.57
C THR A 208 -1.91 10.69 -16.06
N LEU A 209 -1.54 11.65 -16.93
CA LEU A 209 -1.77 11.56 -18.37
C LEU A 209 -0.87 10.53 -19.05
N PHE A 210 0.39 10.39 -18.62
CA PHE A 210 1.34 9.52 -19.30
C PHE A 210 1.63 8.22 -18.56
N ALA A 211 1.65 8.20 -17.24
CA ALA A 211 2.00 7.01 -16.46
C ALA A 211 0.80 6.21 -15.94
N ARG A 212 -0.40 6.80 -15.86
CA ARG A 212 -1.58 6.15 -15.23
C ARG A 212 -2.81 6.03 -16.11
N GLN A 213 -2.65 6.10 -17.44
CA GLN A 213 -3.77 6.06 -18.38
C GLN A 213 -4.59 4.77 -18.29
N PHE A 214 -3.96 3.64 -18.05
CA PHE A 214 -4.69 2.38 -17.87
C PHE A 214 -5.74 2.51 -16.75
N PHE A 215 -5.36 3.04 -15.59
CA PHE A 215 -6.26 3.18 -14.45
C PHE A 215 -7.32 4.26 -14.67
N VAL A 216 -6.98 5.36 -15.35
CA VAL A 216 -7.96 6.37 -15.76
C VAL A 216 -9.00 5.77 -16.70
N LEU A 217 -8.57 4.96 -17.68
CA LEU A 217 -9.46 4.28 -18.61
C LEU A 217 -10.30 3.19 -17.93
N LEU A 218 -9.74 2.45 -16.96
CA LEU A 218 -10.46 1.48 -16.15
C LEU A 218 -11.57 2.16 -15.34
N ASN A 219 -11.25 3.27 -14.65
CA ASN A 219 -12.26 4.08 -13.97
C ASN A 219 -13.34 4.63 -14.93
N THR A 220 -12.93 5.07 -16.13
CA THR A 220 -13.86 5.52 -17.18
C THR A 220 -14.80 4.39 -17.59
N LEU A 221 -14.26 3.19 -17.81
CA LEU A 221 -15.05 2.00 -18.12
C LEU A 221 -16.05 1.69 -17.01
N MET A 222 -15.63 1.74 -15.75
CA MET A 222 -16.53 1.53 -14.61
C MET A 222 -17.67 2.54 -14.59
N LEU A 223 -17.40 3.83 -14.80
CA LEU A 223 -18.44 4.86 -14.88
C LEU A 223 -19.41 4.59 -16.04
N VAL A 224 -18.90 4.24 -17.21
CA VAL A 224 -19.74 3.89 -18.37
C VAL A 224 -20.59 2.65 -18.07
N LEU A 225 -20.05 1.64 -17.39
CA LEU A 225 -20.80 0.44 -17.01
C LEU A 225 -21.86 0.74 -15.96
N VAL A 226 -21.60 1.61 -14.98
CA VAL A 226 -22.63 2.11 -14.04
C VAL A 226 -23.75 2.82 -14.78
N ALA A 227 -23.41 3.72 -15.70
CA ALA A 227 -24.43 4.39 -16.53
C ALA A 227 -25.23 3.39 -17.37
N ARG A 228 -24.58 2.38 -17.96
CA ARG A 228 -25.25 1.31 -18.73
C ARG A 228 -26.15 0.43 -17.86
N PHE A 229 -25.71 0.10 -16.65
CA PHE A 229 -26.52 -0.62 -15.67
C PHE A 229 -27.80 0.17 -15.33
N LEU A 230 -27.65 1.46 -15.02
CA LEU A 230 -28.78 2.34 -14.75
C LEU A 230 -29.70 2.48 -15.97
N MET A 231 -29.14 2.59 -17.20
CA MET A 231 -29.93 2.61 -18.44
C MET A 231 -30.73 1.31 -18.64
N ALA A 232 -30.15 0.17 -18.28
CA ALA A 232 -30.82 -1.11 -18.41
C ALA A 232 -32.02 -1.23 -17.47
N ILE A 233 -31.98 -0.58 -16.30
CA ILE A 233 -33.07 -0.56 -15.31
C ILE A 233 -34.09 0.54 -15.62
N THR A 234 -33.64 1.79 -15.77
CA THR A 234 -34.48 2.97 -15.88
C THR A 234 -35.08 3.15 -17.29
N ARG A 235 -34.35 2.68 -18.31
CA ARG A 235 -34.61 2.92 -19.74
C ARG A 235 -34.57 4.40 -20.15
N HIS A 236 -34.00 5.25 -19.29
CA HIS A 236 -33.83 6.68 -19.54
C HIS A 236 -32.35 7.03 -19.67
N TYR A 237 -31.94 7.60 -20.81
CA TYR A 237 -30.55 7.90 -21.11
C TYR A 237 -30.02 9.01 -20.20
N TRP A 238 -30.67 10.17 -20.21
CA TRP A 238 -30.19 11.33 -19.50
C TRP A 238 -30.23 11.15 -17.97
N VAL A 239 -31.26 10.48 -17.46
CA VAL A 239 -31.35 10.09 -16.05
C VAL A 239 -30.11 9.31 -15.66
N SER A 240 -29.76 8.26 -16.41
CA SER A 240 -28.68 7.36 -16.08
C SER A 240 -27.31 8.05 -16.16
N VAL A 241 -27.06 8.80 -17.24
CA VAL A 241 -25.76 9.48 -17.44
C VAL A 241 -25.55 10.59 -16.42
N LEU A 242 -26.58 11.43 -16.20
CA LEU A 242 -26.43 12.57 -15.27
C LEU A 242 -26.39 12.15 -13.82
N ILE A 243 -27.15 11.11 -13.41
CA ILE A 243 -27.02 10.56 -12.05
C ILE A 243 -25.61 9.97 -11.84
N THR A 244 -25.08 9.19 -12.80
CA THR A 244 -23.72 8.63 -12.69
C THR A 244 -22.68 9.74 -12.63
N GLY A 245 -22.75 10.74 -13.52
CA GLY A 245 -21.82 11.86 -13.51
C GLY A 245 -21.89 12.69 -12.23
N PHE A 246 -23.11 12.96 -11.75
CA PHE A 246 -23.32 13.68 -10.49
C PHE A 246 -22.76 12.90 -9.29
N ALA A 247 -23.04 11.60 -9.20
CA ALA A 247 -22.49 10.75 -8.14
C ALA A 247 -20.95 10.77 -8.15
N GLN A 248 -20.34 10.69 -9.35
CA GLN A 248 -18.86 10.77 -9.46
C GLN A 248 -18.33 12.12 -8.99
N ILE A 249 -18.98 13.23 -9.33
CA ILE A 249 -18.59 14.57 -8.85
C ILE A 249 -18.67 14.62 -7.32
N VAL A 250 -19.78 14.16 -6.73
CA VAL A 250 -19.96 14.14 -5.27
C VAL A 250 -18.87 13.31 -4.59
N ILE A 251 -18.60 12.11 -5.10
CA ILE A 251 -17.55 11.23 -4.57
C ILE A 251 -16.18 11.89 -4.70
N THR A 252 -15.90 12.54 -5.84
CA THR A 252 -14.62 13.25 -6.06
C THR A 252 -14.45 14.40 -5.08
N VAL A 253 -15.49 15.22 -4.89
CA VAL A 253 -15.46 16.33 -3.92
C VAL A 253 -15.33 15.81 -2.48
N ALA A 254 -16.07 14.77 -2.12
CA ALA A 254 -15.99 14.17 -0.80
C ALA A 254 -14.59 13.58 -0.51
N ASN A 255 -14.01 12.89 -1.49
CA ASN A 255 -12.61 12.45 -1.40
C ASN A 255 -11.66 13.62 -1.22
N ARG A 256 -11.80 14.69 -2.04
CA ARG A 256 -10.96 15.88 -1.93
C ARG A 256 -11.05 16.53 -0.55
N LEU A 257 -12.25 16.68 -0.01
CA LEU A 257 -12.44 17.23 1.34
C LEU A 257 -11.81 16.34 2.40
N LYS A 258 -11.99 15.01 2.31
CA LYS A 258 -11.36 14.09 3.24
C LYS A 258 -9.83 14.16 3.17
N VAL A 259 -9.27 14.28 1.97
CA VAL A 259 -7.82 14.48 1.79
C VAL A 259 -7.35 15.79 2.42
N ILE A 260 -8.09 16.89 2.26
CA ILE A 260 -7.71 18.19 2.87
C ILE A 260 -7.75 18.15 4.40
N TYR A 261 -8.79 17.52 4.98
CA TYR A 261 -9.01 17.56 6.44
C TYR A 261 -8.40 16.39 7.21
N ARG A 262 -8.17 15.23 6.55
CA ARG A 262 -7.71 14.00 7.20
C ARG A 262 -6.53 13.34 6.49
N GLU A 263 -6.12 13.89 5.35
CA GLU A 263 -5.04 13.36 4.50
C GLU A 263 -5.25 11.89 4.10
N GLU A 264 -6.51 11.49 3.92
CA GLU A 264 -6.93 10.13 3.57
C GLU A 264 -8.01 10.14 2.48
N PRO A 265 -8.04 9.14 1.56
CA PRO A 265 -9.16 8.94 0.66
C PRO A 265 -10.36 8.32 1.40
N ILE A 266 -11.51 8.27 0.74
CA ILE A 266 -12.66 7.49 1.22
C ILE A 266 -12.32 6.00 1.03
N ILE A 267 -12.47 5.22 2.11
CA ILE A 267 -12.31 3.76 2.13
C ILE A 267 -13.63 3.10 2.56
N PRO A 268 -13.82 1.78 2.35
CA PRO A 268 -15.07 1.10 2.69
C PRO A 268 -15.52 1.28 4.15
N GLY A 269 -14.60 1.39 5.10
CA GLY A 269 -14.88 1.66 6.51
C GLY A 269 -15.64 2.97 6.74
N ASP A 270 -15.44 3.97 5.88
CA ASP A 270 -16.14 5.26 5.99
C ASP A 270 -17.64 5.15 5.71
N LEU A 271 -18.09 4.10 5.02
CA LEU A 271 -19.51 3.89 4.77
C LEU A 271 -20.32 3.74 6.07
N ALA A 272 -19.67 3.28 7.14
CA ALA A 272 -20.29 3.24 8.47
C ALA A 272 -20.66 4.65 9.00
N MET A 273 -19.93 5.69 8.58
CA MET A 273 -20.19 7.07 8.96
C MET A 273 -21.46 7.65 8.31
N ILE A 274 -21.98 7.00 7.26
CA ILE A 274 -23.27 7.42 6.65
C ILE A 274 -24.38 7.35 7.70
N LYS A 275 -24.31 6.45 8.68
CA LYS A 275 -25.27 6.39 9.78
C LYS A 275 -25.27 7.67 10.66
N ALA A 276 -24.15 8.39 10.67
CA ALA A 276 -23.96 9.64 11.40
C ALA A 276 -24.17 10.89 10.50
N TRP A 277 -24.92 10.78 9.41
CA TRP A 277 -25.10 11.84 8.41
C TRP A 277 -25.54 13.20 8.99
N LYS A 278 -26.35 13.19 10.08
CA LYS A 278 -26.78 14.43 10.76
C LYS A 278 -25.59 15.18 11.38
N SER A 279 -24.66 14.45 11.98
CA SER A 279 -23.40 15.03 12.54
C SER A 279 -22.51 15.53 11.42
N LEU A 280 -22.40 14.79 10.31
CA LEU A 280 -21.63 15.21 9.13
C LEU A 280 -22.20 16.50 8.52
N LEU A 281 -23.54 16.63 8.40
CA LEU A 281 -24.18 17.87 7.95
C LEU A 281 -23.94 19.01 8.94
N GLY A 282 -23.96 18.75 10.25
CA GLY A 282 -23.68 19.76 11.27
C GLY A 282 -22.25 20.32 11.22
N MET A 283 -21.29 19.53 10.71
CA MET A 283 -19.90 19.97 10.50
C MET A 283 -19.75 20.79 9.21
N MET A 284 -20.68 20.67 8.25
CA MET A 284 -20.67 21.43 7.01
C MET A 284 -21.26 22.84 7.28
N GLY A 285 -20.57 23.87 6.82
CA GLY A 285 -21.08 25.24 6.92
C GLY A 285 -22.41 25.39 6.15
N LYS A 286 -23.33 26.21 6.66
CA LYS A 286 -24.67 26.46 6.04
C LYS A 286 -24.59 26.76 4.53
N ASN A 287 -23.56 27.50 4.10
CA ASN A 287 -23.37 27.85 2.69
C ASN A 287 -23.10 26.63 1.80
N ILE A 288 -22.35 25.66 2.32
CA ILE A 288 -22.06 24.40 1.59
C ILE A 288 -23.32 23.56 1.46
N ILE A 289 -24.15 23.50 2.49
CA ILE A 289 -25.43 22.77 2.46
C ILE A 289 -26.36 23.40 1.43
N ILE A 290 -26.52 24.73 1.43
CA ILE A 290 -27.35 25.44 0.45
C ILE A 290 -26.83 25.22 -0.97
N ALA A 291 -25.51 25.35 -1.19
CA ALA A 291 -24.91 25.12 -2.49
C ALA A 291 -25.14 23.67 -2.99
N SER A 292 -25.06 22.69 -2.10
CA SER A 292 -25.35 21.29 -2.41
C SER A 292 -26.80 21.07 -2.82
N ILE A 293 -27.75 21.67 -2.09
CA ILE A 293 -29.18 21.58 -2.43
C ILE A 293 -29.45 22.23 -3.79
N VAL A 294 -28.90 23.42 -4.03
CA VAL A 294 -29.04 24.12 -5.33
C VAL A 294 -28.49 23.26 -6.47
N LEU A 295 -27.33 22.65 -6.26
CA LEU A 295 -26.70 21.76 -7.26
C LEU A 295 -27.63 20.56 -7.59
N VAL A 296 -28.18 19.89 -6.57
CA VAL A 296 -29.11 18.79 -6.77
C VAL A 296 -30.35 19.24 -7.58
N VAL A 297 -30.92 20.38 -7.22
CA VAL A 297 -32.09 20.96 -7.97
C VAL A 297 -31.70 21.25 -9.41
N LEU A 298 -30.53 21.83 -9.66
CA LEU A 298 -30.04 22.11 -11.01
C LEU A 298 -29.89 20.82 -11.83
N VAL A 299 -29.34 19.76 -11.24
CA VAL A 299 -29.22 18.45 -11.92
C VAL A 299 -30.60 17.88 -12.25
N ILE A 300 -31.58 17.94 -11.35
CA ILE A 300 -32.93 17.46 -11.59
C ILE A 300 -33.60 18.27 -12.74
N VAL A 301 -33.49 19.59 -12.71
CA VAL A 301 -34.03 20.46 -13.77
C VAL A 301 -33.36 20.13 -15.11
N LEU A 302 -32.04 19.91 -15.12
CA LEU A 302 -31.29 19.53 -16.32
C LEU A 302 -31.76 18.18 -16.88
N ILE A 303 -31.95 17.18 -16.01
CA ILE A 303 -32.51 15.86 -16.40
C ILE A 303 -33.84 16.05 -17.09
N ILE A 304 -34.80 16.76 -16.45
CA ILE A 304 -36.13 16.99 -16.99
C ILE A 304 -36.09 17.74 -18.35
N TYR A 305 -35.21 18.75 -18.43
CA TYR A 305 -35.04 19.52 -19.65
C TYR A 305 -34.51 18.65 -20.81
N LEU A 306 -33.44 17.86 -20.55
CA LEU A 306 -32.82 17.04 -21.58
C LEU A 306 -33.70 15.86 -22.01
N GLU A 307 -34.42 15.22 -21.08
CA GLU A 307 -35.39 14.15 -21.42
C GLU A 307 -36.52 14.67 -22.28
N LYS A 308 -37.01 15.92 -22.05
CA LYS A 308 -38.08 16.52 -22.84
C LYS A 308 -37.64 17.10 -24.18
N LYS A 309 -36.49 17.82 -24.20
CA LYS A 309 -36.07 18.58 -25.38
C LYS A 309 -35.16 17.81 -26.32
N HIS A 310 -34.37 16.88 -25.77
CA HIS A 310 -33.41 16.06 -26.50
C HIS A 310 -33.60 14.58 -26.16
N PRO A 311 -34.81 14.02 -26.39
CA PRO A 311 -35.02 12.62 -26.04
C PRO A 311 -34.06 11.74 -26.82
N HIS A 312 -33.30 10.93 -26.11
CA HIS A 312 -32.41 9.92 -26.68
C HIS A 312 -33.06 8.55 -26.48
N ALA A 313 -33.67 8.03 -27.58
CA ALA A 313 -34.37 6.77 -27.50
C ALA A 313 -33.42 5.62 -27.18
N ILE A 314 -33.67 4.93 -26.08
CA ILE A 314 -32.96 3.68 -25.75
C ILE A 314 -33.84 2.53 -26.29
N HIS A 315 -33.44 2.00 -27.46
CA HIS A 315 -34.07 0.82 -28.03
C HIS A 315 -33.56 -0.44 -27.35
N MET A 316 -34.00 -0.66 -26.11
CA MET A 316 -33.55 -1.81 -25.30
C MET A 316 -34.78 -2.72 -25.06
N THR A 317 -34.78 -3.90 -25.69
CA THR A 317 -35.75 -4.94 -25.37
C THR A 317 -35.53 -5.46 -23.96
N LEU A 318 -36.57 -6.04 -23.33
CA LEU A 318 -36.44 -6.64 -22.00
C LEU A 318 -35.27 -7.64 -21.93
N LYS A 319 -35.12 -8.48 -22.97
CA LYS A 319 -34.01 -9.43 -23.08
C LYS A 319 -32.63 -8.74 -23.06
N LYS A 320 -32.50 -7.66 -23.83
CA LYS A 320 -31.22 -6.89 -23.83
C LYS A 320 -30.98 -6.20 -22.48
N SER A 321 -32.00 -5.68 -21.83
CA SER A 321 -31.90 -5.09 -20.49
C SER A 321 -31.40 -6.12 -19.48
N ILE A 322 -32.00 -7.30 -19.45
CA ILE A 322 -31.56 -8.40 -18.56
C ILE A 322 -30.11 -8.79 -18.84
N ILE A 323 -29.73 -8.94 -20.12
CA ILE A 323 -28.33 -9.26 -20.48
C ILE A 323 -27.36 -8.19 -19.95
N TRP A 324 -27.68 -6.91 -20.15
CA TRP A 324 -26.81 -5.83 -19.65
C TRP A 324 -26.73 -5.79 -18.13
N VAL A 325 -27.84 -6.01 -17.41
CA VAL A 325 -27.83 -6.13 -15.95
C VAL A 325 -26.95 -7.28 -15.51
N LEU A 326 -27.06 -8.45 -16.13
CA LEU A 326 -26.23 -9.62 -15.81
C LEU A 326 -24.75 -9.36 -16.09
N VAL A 327 -24.41 -8.85 -17.27
CA VAL A 327 -23.02 -8.58 -17.67
C VAL A 327 -22.37 -7.56 -16.72
N THR A 328 -23.06 -6.47 -16.42
CA THR A 328 -22.53 -5.45 -15.52
C THR A 328 -22.44 -5.95 -14.08
N SER A 329 -23.40 -6.77 -13.62
CA SER A 329 -23.35 -7.38 -12.29
C SER A 329 -22.19 -8.36 -12.15
N ILE A 330 -21.92 -9.19 -13.16
CA ILE A 330 -20.76 -10.10 -13.19
C ILE A 330 -19.46 -9.28 -13.15
N PHE A 331 -19.39 -8.21 -13.95
CA PHE A 331 -18.22 -7.33 -13.94
C PHE A 331 -17.99 -6.71 -12.55
N PHE A 332 -19.04 -6.14 -11.93
CA PHE A 332 -18.91 -5.55 -10.60
C PHE A 332 -18.64 -6.58 -9.52
N SER A 333 -19.18 -7.80 -9.63
CA SER A 333 -18.79 -8.90 -8.71
C SER A 333 -17.31 -9.25 -8.87
N GLY A 334 -16.78 -9.20 -10.10
CA GLY A 334 -15.34 -9.38 -10.35
C GLY A 334 -14.47 -8.31 -9.68
N THR A 335 -14.97 -7.06 -9.58
CA THR A 335 -14.20 -5.99 -8.91
C THR A 335 -14.04 -6.20 -7.40
N LEU A 336 -14.90 -6.99 -6.78
CA LEU A 336 -14.76 -7.37 -5.38
C LEU A 336 -13.56 -8.29 -5.14
N LEU A 337 -13.05 -8.92 -6.18
CA LEU A 337 -11.90 -9.83 -6.12
C LEU A 337 -10.56 -9.15 -6.43
N PHE A 338 -10.52 -7.82 -6.56
CA PHE A 338 -9.30 -7.09 -6.92
C PHE A 338 -8.15 -7.32 -5.91
N ASN A 339 -8.47 -7.48 -4.65
CA ASN A 339 -7.50 -7.77 -3.60
C ASN A 339 -7.66 -9.18 -2.98
N HIS A 340 -8.48 -10.04 -3.56
CA HIS A 340 -8.67 -11.40 -3.05
C HIS A 340 -7.48 -12.28 -3.42
N ASP A 341 -6.69 -12.69 -2.44
CA ASP A 341 -5.49 -13.51 -2.62
C ASP A 341 -5.82 -14.82 -3.32
N GLY A 342 -4.94 -15.20 -4.25
CA GLY A 342 -5.09 -16.41 -5.06
C GLY A 342 -6.13 -16.33 -6.18
N SER A 343 -6.88 -15.22 -6.31
CA SER A 343 -7.82 -15.05 -7.43
C SER A 343 -7.09 -14.66 -8.72
N TYR A 344 -7.59 -15.14 -9.87
CA TYR A 344 -7.09 -14.72 -11.18
C TYR A 344 -7.26 -13.22 -11.41
N VAL A 345 -8.27 -12.61 -10.80
CA VAL A 345 -8.54 -11.18 -10.93
C VAL A 345 -7.48 -10.37 -10.18
N ASN A 346 -7.10 -10.79 -8.97
CA ASN A 346 -6.01 -10.19 -8.22
C ASN A 346 -4.69 -10.28 -9.00
N ALA A 347 -4.32 -11.48 -9.47
CA ALA A 347 -3.11 -11.68 -10.27
C ALA A 347 -3.09 -10.75 -11.50
N LEU A 348 -4.21 -10.68 -12.26
CA LEU A 348 -4.34 -9.77 -13.40
C LEU A 348 -4.15 -8.30 -13.01
N MET A 349 -4.76 -7.87 -11.90
CA MET A 349 -4.64 -6.47 -11.46
C MET A 349 -3.21 -6.12 -11.04
N ARG A 350 -2.48 -7.06 -10.38
CA ARG A 350 -1.06 -6.88 -10.05
C ARG A 350 -0.19 -6.80 -11.31
N ASP A 351 -0.43 -7.68 -12.30
CA ASP A 351 0.28 -7.65 -13.59
C ASP A 351 0.03 -6.35 -14.36
N LEU A 352 -1.17 -5.76 -14.23
CA LEU A 352 -1.52 -4.47 -14.81
C LEU A 352 -0.97 -3.27 -14.01
N GLY A 353 -0.26 -3.51 -12.90
CA GLY A 353 0.44 -2.51 -12.11
C GLY A 353 -0.38 -1.88 -11.00
N ASP A 354 -1.48 -2.51 -10.58
CA ASP A 354 -2.19 -2.14 -9.36
C ASP A 354 -1.35 -2.53 -8.14
N GLN A 355 -1.05 -1.57 -7.30
CA GLN A 355 -0.35 -1.76 -6.03
C GLN A 355 -1.17 -1.09 -4.94
N PRO A 356 -1.94 -1.86 -4.14
CA PRO A 356 -2.69 -1.29 -3.04
C PRO A 356 -1.72 -0.95 -1.90
N TYR A 357 -1.41 0.30 -1.76
CA TYR A 357 -0.54 0.81 -0.68
C TYR A 357 -1.35 0.90 0.63
N PHE A 358 -1.54 -0.22 1.31
CA PHE A 358 -2.35 -0.26 2.53
C PHE A 358 -1.76 0.55 3.68
N TYR A 359 -0.44 0.66 3.76
CA TYR A 359 0.24 1.50 4.74
C TYR A 359 0.06 3.01 4.48
N ASN A 360 -0.22 3.40 3.22
CA ASN A 360 -0.49 4.79 2.86
C ASN A 360 -1.64 4.86 1.84
N GLN A 361 -2.86 4.91 2.35
CA GLN A 361 -4.09 4.92 1.55
C GLN A 361 -4.16 6.11 0.59
N LEU A 362 -3.66 7.29 1.00
CA LEU A 362 -3.63 8.46 0.15
C LEU A 362 -2.67 8.26 -1.03
N PHE A 363 -1.49 7.69 -0.78
CA PHE A 363 -0.52 7.40 -1.84
C PHE A 363 -1.09 6.36 -2.83
N GLY A 364 -1.72 5.29 -2.33
CA GLY A 364 -2.43 4.33 -3.16
C GLY A 364 -3.51 4.98 -4.04
N ALA A 365 -4.30 5.91 -3.48
CA ALA A 365 -5.31 6.63 -4.23
C ALA A 365 -4.73 7.60 -5.26
N LYS A 366 -3.56 8.18 -5.02
CA LYS A 366 -2.84 9.01 -6.00
C LYS A 366 -2.34 8.20 -7.19
N LEU A 367 -1.89 6.97 -6.96
CA LEU A 367 -1.31 6.10 -8.00
C LEU A 367 -2.38 5.31 -8.78
N ASN A 368 -3.31 4.68 -8.08
CA ASN A 368 -4.30 3.76 -8.67
C ASN A 368 -5.64 4.46 -8.97
N GLY A 369 -5.84 5.65 -8.42
CA GLY A 369 -7.11 6.36 -8.40
C GLY A 369 -7.98 5.98 -7.18
N PRO A 370 -8.82 6.91 -6.72
CA PRO A 370 -9.59 6.72 -5.48
C PRO A 370 -10.59 5.57 -5.56
N LEU A 371 -11.16 5.29 -6.73
CA LEU A 371 -12.12 4.20 -6.91
C LEU A 371 -11.43 2.84 -6.79
N LEU A 372 -10.29 2.67 -7.46
CA LEU A 372 -9.57 1.40 -7.41
C LEU A 372 -8.98 1.16 -6.00
N GLN A 373 -8.44 2.20 -5.36
CA GLN A 373 -7.98 2.10 -3.98
C GLN A 373 -9.14 1.73 -3.03
N PHE A 374 -10.32 2.27 -3.23
CA PHE A 374 -11.53 1.88 -2.49
C PHE A 374 -11.87 0.39 -2.71
N LEU A 375 -11.85 -0.09 -3.96
CA LEU A 375 -12.15 -1.48 -4.31
C LEU A 375 -11.14 -2.46 -3.72
N ASN A 376 -9.86 -2.11 -3.71
CA ASN A 376 -8.81 -2.90 -3.07
C ASN A 376 -9.00 -3.08 -1.57
N ASN A 377 -9.75 -2.20 -0.91
CA ASN A 377 -10.08 -2.29 0.51
C ASN A 377 -11.43 -2.96 0.81
N ILE A 378 -12.18 -3.48 -0.18
CA ILE A 378 -13.47 -4.14 0.04
C ILE A 378 -13.27 -5.56 0.57
N ASP A 379 -12.45 -6.35 -0.12
CA ASP A 379 -12.21 -7.75 0.22
C ASP A 379 -10.84 -7.87 0.89
N VAL A 380 -10.86 -7.69 2.19
CA VAL A 380 -9.70 -7.91 3.05
C VAL A 380 -10.03 -9.12 3.92
N SER A 381 -9.50 -10.29 3.55
CA SER A 381 -9.50 -11.44 4.45
C SER A 381 -8.65 -11.08 5.66
N VAL A 382 -9.28 -10.93 6.82
CA VAL A 382 -8.57 -10.61 8.07
C VAL A 382 -7.82 -11.83 8.58
N MET A 383 -8.53 -12.95 8.71
CA MET A 383 -8.01 -14.24 9.15
C MET A 383 -9.04 -15.33 8.82
N ASP A 384 -8.59 -16.57 8.76
CA ASP A 384 -9.49 -17.71 8.66
C ASP A 384 -10.27 -17.90 9.95
N GLU A 385 -11.53 -18.35 9.83
CA GLU A 385 -12.35 -18.68 11.00
C GLU A 385 -11.79 -19.93 11.65
N PRO A 386 -11.42 -19.89 12.96
CA PRO A 386 -10.89 -21.07 13.64
C PRO A 386 -11.90 -22.23 13.65
N GLU A 387 -11.40 -23.45 13.52
CA GLU A 387 -12.24 -24.64 13.68
C GLU A 387 -12.96 -24.63 15.05
N ASN A 388 -14.23 -25.01 15.04
CA ASN A 388 -15.08 -25.02 16.24
C ASN A 388 -15.33 -23.65 16.89
N TYR A 389 -15.17 -22.54 16.16
CA TYR A 389 -15.50 -21.21 16.67
C TYR A 389 -16.99 -21.13 17.02
N SER A 390 -17.29 -20.98 18.30
CA SER A 390 -18.65 -20.87 18.81
C SER A 390 -18.70 -20.06 20.10
N LYS A 391 -19.89 -19.54 20.43
CA LYS A 391 -20.12 -18.82 21.68
C LYS A 391 -19.81 -19.67 22.91
N GLU A 392 -20.10 -20.96 22.84
CA GLU A 392 -19.86 -21.93 23.90
C GLU A 392 -18.37 -22.11 24.18
N ILE A 393 -17.58 -22.30 23.14
CA ILE A 393 -16.12 -22.42 23.24
C ILE A 393 -15.52 -21.10 23.77
N MET A 394 -15.93 -19.95 23.24
CA MET A 394 -15.46 -18.65 23.72
C MET A 394 -15.81 -18.41 25.19
N THR A 395 -16.99 -18.88 25.63
CA THR A 395 -17.40 -18.80 27.04
C THR A 395 -16.54 -19.69 27.92
N GLN A 396 -16.15 -20.87 27.46
CA GLN A 396 -15.27 -21.80 28.21
C GLN A 396 -13.86 -21.18 28.32
N ILE A 397 -13.32 -20.65 27.24
CA ILE A 397 -12.01 -19.94 27.23
C ILE A 397 -12.04 -18.79 28.24
N TYR A 398 -13.07 -17.94 28.18
CA TYR A 398 -13.22 -16.83 29.12
C TYR A 398 -13.25 -17.33 30.59
N LYS A 399 -14.05 -18.34 30.90
CA LYS A 399 -14.12 -18.91 32.27
C LYS A 399 -12.76 -19.46 32.74
N LYS A 400 -12.03 -20.17 31.86
CA LYS A 400 -10.69 -20.67 32.15
C LYS A 400 -9.76 -19.54 32.57
N TYR A 401 -9.69 -18.50 31.77
CA TYR A 401 -8.76 -17.38 32.02
C TYR A 401 -9.26 -16.39 33.08
N ALA A 402 -10.56 -16.35 33.37
CA ALA A 402 -11.08 -15.64 34.55
C ALA A 402 -10.62 -16.29 35.86
N GLN A 403 -10.60 -17.62 35.90
CA GLN A 403 -10.05 -18.36 37.06
C GLN A 403 -8.55 -18.17 37.21
N GLU A 404 -7.81 -18.18 36.09
CA GLU A 404 -6.37 -17.94 36.08
C GLU A 404 -6.05 -16.50 36.51
N SER A 405 -6.76 -15.50 36.00
CA SER A 405 -6.66 -14.11 36.43
C SER A 405 -6.89 -13.97 37.95
N ALA A 406 -7.93 -14.60 38.47
CA ALA A 406 -8.18 -14.59 39.90
C ALA A 406 -7.05 -15.25 40.71
N ARG A 407 -6.42 -16.34 40.18
CA ARG A 407 -5.27 -16.99 40.81
C ARG A 407 -4.04 -16.08 40.83
N ILE A 408 -3.73 -15.42 39.72
CA ILE A 408 -2.63 -14.45 39.61
C ILE A 408 -2.85 -13.27 40.57
N ASN A 409 -4.06 -12.72 40.60
CA ASN A 409 -4.42 -11.53 41.37
C ASN A 409 -4.38 -11.73 42.90
N ARG A 410 -4.39 -12.97 43.38
CA ARG A 410 -4.12 -13.24 44.82
C ARG A 410 -2.73 -12.82 45.26
N ARG A 411 -1.77 -12.74 44.32
CA ARG A 411 -0.37 -12.37 44.57
C ARG A 411 -0.01 -10.96 44.09
N ARG A 412 -0.93 -10.30 43.39
CA ARG A 412 -0.75 -8.95 42.85
C ARG A 412 -1.68 -7.99 43.54
N ARG A 413 -1.16 -6.84 43.94
CA ARG A 413 -1.88 -5.87 44.74
C ARG A 413 -2.08 -4.52 44.07
N ASN A 414 -1.38 -4.25 42.99
CA ASN A 414 -1.41 -2.96 42.32
C ASN A 414 -2.49 -2.94 41.23
N ASP A 415 -3.16 -1.84 41.09
CA ASP A 415 -4.07 -1.53 39.99
C ASP A 415 -3.43 -0.50 39.05
N TRP A 416 -4.09 -0.16 37.97
CA TRP A 416 -3.58 0.86 37.04
C TRP A 416 -3.76 2.31 37.53
N ASP A 417 -4.57 2.56 38.53
CA ASP A 417 -5.17 3.86 38.89
C ASP A 417 -4.20 5.05 38.92
N ASP A 418 -2.98 4.87 39.37
CA ASP A 418 -1.97 5.94 39.45
C ASP A 418 -0.76 5.71 38.54
N GLN A 419 -0.74 4.64 37.77
CA GLN A 419 0.40 4.27 36.98
C GLN A 419 0.48 5.01 35.63
N ILE A 420 1.67 5.41 35.25
CA ILE A 420 1.96 5.92 33.91
C ILE A 420 2.74 4.83 33.15
N VAL A 421 2.18 4.37 32.04
CA VAL A 421 2.83 3.40 31.15
C VAL A 421 3.12 4.07 29.81
N ILE A 422 4.37 3.98 29.39
CA ILE A 422 4.85 4.54 28.13
C ILE A 422 5.27 3.39 27.22
N MET A 423 4.60 3.24 26.07
CA MET A 423 5.04 2.42 24.96
C MET A 423 5.84 3.31 24.02
N GLY A 424 7.15 3.19 24.06
CA GLY A 424 8.08 3.99 23.26
C GLY A 424 8.64 3.15 22.14
N LEU A 425 8.02 3.25 20.97
CA LEU A 425 8.53 2.70 19.73
C LEU A 425 9.63 3.62 19.21
N SER A 426 10.85 3.09 19.12
CA SER A 426 12.00 3.78 18.53
C SER A 426 12.17 3.33 17.09
N GLU A 427 11.94 4.25 16.16
CA GLU A 427 12.00 4.03 14.72
C GLU A 427 13.33 3.39 14.31
N SER A 428 13.25 2.28 13.59
CA SER A 428 14.37 1.53 13.01
C SER A 428 15.50 1.19 14.01
N PHE A 429 15.19 1.06 15.31
CA PHE A 429 16.20 0.82 16.33
C PHE A 429 16.53 -0.67 16.45
N ALA A 430 17.80 -1.01 16.27
CA ALA A 430 18.39 -2.32 16.56
C ALA A 430 19.87 -2.20 16.88
N ASP A 431 20.40 -3.12 17.69
CA ASP A 431 21.84 -3.17 17.99
C ASP A 431 22.64 -3.56 16.73
N PRO A 432 23.45 -2.66 16.15
CA PRO A 432 24.16 -2.92 14.91
C PRO A 432 25.22 -4.03 15.04
N TYR A 433 25.70 -4.34 16.25
CA TYR A 433 26.66 -5.42 16.45
C TYR A 433 26.10 -6.83 16.26
N ARG A 434 24.78 -6.96 16.10
CA ARG A 434 24.18 -8.25 15.71
C ARG A 434 24.27 -8.55 14.22
N ILE A 435 24.55 -7.55 13.40
CA ILE A 435 24.72 -7.76 11.96
C ILE A 435 26.01 -8.54 11.74
N PRO A 436 25.96 -9.75 11.15
CA PRO A 436 27.16 -10.54 10.89
C PRO A 436 28.15 -9.76 10.03
N GLU A 437 29.43 -9.90 10.39
CA GLU A 437 30.53 -9.31 9.64
C GLU A 437 30.49 -7.76 9.53
N LEU A 438 29.73 -7.08 10.39
CA LEU A 438 29.79 -5.64 10.60
C LEU A 438 30.74 -5.33 11.77
N THR A 439 31.69 -4.44 11.53
CA THR A 439 32.58 -3.90 12.54
C THR A 439 32.49 -2.39 12.56
N LEU A 440 32.34 -1.81 13.75
CA LEU A 440 32.28 -0.36 13.97
C LEU A 440 33.45 0.10 14.79
N ALA A 441 33.97 1.29 14.52
CA ALA A 441 35.07 1.88 15.22
C ALA A 441 34.78 2.18 16.71
N ASN A 442 33.54 2.51 17.04
CA ASN A 442 33.06 2.80 18.39
C ASN A 442 31.67 2.23 18.62
N ASP A 443 31.34 1.94 19.89
CA ASP A 443 29.96 1.53 20.27
C ASP A 443 29.02 2.73 20.24
N PRO A 444 27.93 2.69 19.41
CA PRO A 444 27.00 3.78 19.33
C PRO A 444 25.97 3.83 20.48
N ILE A 445 25.69 2.71 21.15
CA ILE A 445 24.62 2.57 22.14
C ILE A 445 25.08 2.05 23.52
N PRO A 446 26.19 2.60 24.09
CA PRO A 446 26.77 2.08 25.33
C PRO A 446 25.82 2.19 26.52
N TYR A 447 25.02 3.25 26.61
CA TYR A 447 24.08 3.45 27.71
C TYR A 447 22.92 2.45 27.65
N ILE A 448 22.24 2.34 26.51
CA ILE A 448 21.13 1.38 26.31
C ILE A 448 21.63 -0.04 26.57
N ARG A 449 22.82 -0.40 26.07
CA ARG A 449 23.43 -1.71 26.32
C ARG A 449 23.69 -1.96 27.80
N SER A 450 24.12 -0.95 28.55
CA SER A 450 24.29 -1.06 30.00
C SER A 450 22.94 -1.17 30.73
N LEU A 451 21.93 -0.46 30.27
CA LEU A 451 20.58 -0.45 30.83
C LEU A 451 19.90 -1.82 30.64
N MET A 452 20.06 -2.44 29.47
CA MET A 452 19.55 -3.78 29.19
C MET A 452 20.09 -4.87 30.14
N LYS A 453 21.32 -4.72 30.65
CA LYS A 453 21.89 -5.66 31.63
C LYS A 453 21.20 -5.61 32.99
N THR A 454 20.47 -4.55 33.29
CA THR A 454 19.89 -4.29 34.62
C THR A 454 18.36 -4.11 34.63
N THR A 455 17.74 -4.34 33.48
CA THR A 455 16.29 -4.22 33.30
C THR A 455 15.71 -5.51 32.72
N THR A 456 14.38 -5.61 32.70
CA THR A 456 13.69 -6.61 31.87
C THR A 456 13.97 -6.26 30.42
N SER A 457 14.65 -7.13 29.69
CA SER A 457 15.14 -6.82 28.35
C SER A 457 15.44 -8.09 27.54
N GLY A 458 15.66 -7.94 26.26
CA GLY A 458 16.00 -9.00 25.33
C GLY A 458 15.79 -8.59 23.89
N LEU A 459 15.57 -9.58 23.03
CA LEU A 459 15.23 -9.39 21.63
C LEU A 459 13.71 -9.40 21.43
N MET A 460 13.27 -8.64 20.45
CA MET A 460 11.88 -8.62 20.00
C MET A 460 11.82 -9.09 18.54
N TYR A 461 10.92 -10.03 18.26
CA TYR A 461 10.62 -10.41 16.89
C TYR A 461 9.80 -9.34 16.19
N SER A 462 10.30 -8.88 15.04
CA SER A 462 9.63 -7.95 14.15
C SER A 462 9.15 -8.67 12.89
N THR A 463 7.88 -8.52 12.53
CA THR A 463 7.37 -9.00 11.23
C THR A 463 7.85 -8.14 10.07
N GLY A 464 8.42 -6.96 10.33
CA GLY A 464 8.91 -6.00 9.36
C GLY A 464 10.43 -6.00 9.19
N TYR A 465 10.88 -5.64 7.99
CA TYR A 465 12.27 -5.28 7.68
C TYR A 465 12.24 -4.03 6.79
N GLY A 466 12.90 -2.97 7.23
CA GLY A 466 12.86 -1.68 6.53
C GLY A 466 11.48 -1.01 6.46
N GLY A 467 10.55 -1.46 7.31
CA GLY A 467 9.17 -0.95 7.37
C GLY A 467 8.22 -1.87 8.13
N GLY A 468 6.95 -1.49 8.25
CA GLY A 468 5.95 -2.27 8.99
C GLY A 468 5.69 -1.77 10.41
N THR A 469 6.13 -0.57 10.76
CA THR A 469 5.99 0.08 12.08
C THR A 469 4.61 -0.07 12.69
N ALA A 470 3.54 0.18 11.91
CA ALA A 470 2.16 0.09 12.40
C ALA A 470 1.74 -1.32 12.83
N ASN A 471 2.35 -2.35 12.27
CA ASN A 471 2.08 -3.74 12.64
C ASN A 471 2.67 -4.05 14.03
N MET A 472 3.90 -3.57 14.30
CA MET A 472 4.52 -3.69 15.63
C MET A 472 3.74 -2.90 16.67
N GLU A 473 3.35 -1.69 16.31
CA GLU A 473 2.53 -0.81 17.14
C GLU A 473 1.16 -1.46 17.47
N TYR A 474 0.49 -2.02 16.46
CA TYR A 474 -0.78 -2.74 16.65
C TYR A 474 -0.65 -3.88 17.66
N MET A 475 0.36 -4.74 17.49
CA MET A 475 0.62 -5.87 18.38
C MET A 475 0.90 -5.39 19.82
N ALA A 476 1.72 -4.35 19.99
CA ALA A 476 2.05 -3.79 21.30
C ALA A 476 0.85 -3.18 22.00
N LEU A 477 -0.05 -2.51 21.25
CA LEU A 477 -1.22 -1.84 21.79
C LEU A 477 -2.40 -2.77 22.07
N THR A 478 -2.52 -3.89 21.37
CA THR A 478 -3.67 -4.79 21.47
C THR A 478 -3.37 -6.13 22.12
N GLY A 479 -2.14 -6.62 22.03
CA GLY A 479 -1.77 -7.98 22.38
C GLY A 479 -2.21 -9.04 21.34
N LEU A 480 -2.69 -8.62 20.17
CA LEU A 480 -3.11 -9.52 19.09
C LEU A 480 -1.96 -9.75 18.13
N ASN A 481 -1.58 -11.02 17.96
CA ASN A 481 -0.44 -11.38 17.12
C ASN A 481 -0.83 -11.37 15.63
N GLN A 482 -0.01 -10.72 14.83
CA GLN A 482 -0.20 -10.61 13.37
C GLN A 482 -0.03 -11.96 12.66
N GLY A 483 0.66 -12.93 13.25
CA GLY A 483 0.82 -14.27 12.69
C GLY A 483 -0.50 -15.01 12.41
N PHE A 484 -1.61 -14.61 13.07
CA PHE A 484 -2.95 -15.13 12.79
C PHE A 484 -3.67 -14.44 11.65
N PHE A 485 -3.13 -13.33 11.13
CA PHE A 485 -3.78 -12.55 10.10
C PHE A 485 -3.23 -12.90 8.71
N SER A 486 -4.01 -12.58 7.69
CA SER A 486 -3.52 -12.60 6.31
C SER A 486 -2.23 -11.76 6.19
N ALA A 487 -1.25 -12.28 5.49
CA ALA A 487 0.03 -11.59 5.27
C ALA A 487 -0.12 -10.22 4.58
N ALA A 488 -1.19 -10.05 3.80
CA ALA A 488 -1.52 -8.79 3.12
C ALA A 488 -2.20 -7.77 4.04
N LEU A 489 -2.57 -8.14 5.27
CA LEU A 489 -3.31 -7.27 6.18
C LEU A 489 -2.39 -6.25 6.85
N THR A 490 -2.76 -4.98 6.74
CA THR A 490 -2.26 -3.90 7.62
C THR A 490 -3.36 -3.56 8.61
N PRO A 491 -3.32 -4.07 9.85
CA PRO A 491 -4.43 -3.99 10.80
C PRO A 491 -4.95 -2.57 11.02
N TYR A 492 -4.07 -1.57 11.06
CA TYR A 492 -4.45 -0.17 11.24
C TYR A 492 -5.43 0.30 10.17
N THR A 493 -5.09 0.13 8.91
CA THR A 493 -5.85 0.70 7.80
C THR A 493 -7.02 -0.16 7.33
N GLN A 494 -6.96 -1.46 7.55
CA GLN A 494 -7.93 -2.41 7.00
C GLN A 494 -8.85 -3.04 8.06
N LEU A 495 -8.41 -3.11 9.31
CA LEU A 495 -9.20 -3.69 10.41
C LEU A 495 -9.69 -2.62 11.39
N VAL A 496 -8.76 -1.86 12.01
CA VAL A 496 -9.12 -0.93 13.10
C VAL A 496 -9.99 0.22 12.60
N THR A 497 -9.76 0.71 11.37
CA THR A 497 -10.57 1.78 10.78
C THR A 497 -12.02 1.38 10.55
N THR A 498 -12.32 0.07 10.44
CA THR A 498 -13.69 -0.44 10.24
C THR A 498 -14.45 -0.63 11.56
N GLN A 499 -13.77 -0.51 12.71
CA GLN A 499 -14.33 -0.73 14.04
C GLN A 499 -14.63 0.60 14.73
N ASN A 500 -15.82 0.78 15.29
CA ASN A 500 -16.14 2.01 16.04
C ASN A 500 -15.44 2.08 17.41
N GLN A 501 -15.15 0.94 18.00
CA GLN A 501 -14.44 0.79 19.27
C GLN A 501 -13.60 -0.48 19.22
N ALA A 502 -12.34 -0.33 18.84
CA ALA A 502 -11.37 -1.41 18.86
C ALA A 502 -10.82 -1.59 20.28
N TYR A 503 -10.49 -2.82 20.64
CA TYR A 503 -9.79 -3.10 21.89
C TYR A 503 -8.33 -2.62 21.78
N ALA A 504 -7.87 -1.94 22.83
CA ALA A 504 -6.47 -1.62 23.04
C ALA A 504 -6.21 -1.42 24.55
N PHE A 505 -4.98 -1.63 24.99
CA PHE A 505 -4.58 -1.42 26.39
C PHE A 505 -4.73 0.03 26.88
N SER A 506 -4.71 1.00 25.98
CA SER A 506 -5.02 2.40 26.26
C SER A 506 -6.34 2.60 27.04
N ARG A 507 -7.33 1.71 26.81
CA ARG A 507 -8.64 1.76 27.46
C ARG A 507 -8.63 1.33 28.94
N LEU A 508 -7.52 0.78 29.42
CA LEU A 508 -7.34 0.43 30.84
C LEU A 508 -6.96 1.63 31.70
N PHE A 509 -6.69 2.77 31.09
CA PHE A 509 -6.19 3.97 31.77
C PHE A 509 -7.20 5.12 31.68
N ASN A 510 -7.16 6.01 32.66
CA ASN A 510 -8.03 7.19 32.69
C ASN A 510 -7.75 8.17 31.55
N GLN A 511 -6.50 8.26 31.17
CA GLN A 511 -6.02 9.10 30.07
C GLN A 511 -5.15 8.28 29.12
N ALA A 512 -5.30 8.53 27.83
CA ALA A 512 -4.46 7.93 26.81
C ALA A 512 -4.03 8.97 25.77
N VAL A 513 -2.73 9.10 25.55
CA VAL A 513 -2.12 10.06 24.63
C VAL A 513 -1.21 9.35 23.66
N ALA A 514 -1.35 9.64 22.38
CA ALA A 514 -0.40 9.23 21.35
C ALA A 514 0.45 10.43 20.93
N ILE A 515 1.75 10.21 20.77
CA ILE A 515 2.74 11.23 20.37
C ILE A 515 3.51 10.69 19.17
N HIS A 516 3.46 11.42 18.06
CA HIS A 516 4.22 11.11 16.87
C HIS A 516 4.77 12.42 16.27
N PRO A 517 6.07 12.74 16.50
CA PRO A 517 6.65 14.02 16.08
C PRO A 517 6.91 14.08 14.56
N TYR A 518 5.90 13.72 13.78
CA TYR A 518 5.87 13.74 12.34
C TYR A 518 4.45 14.01 11.83
N ILE A 519 4.18 13.81 10.54
CA ILE A 519 2.84 13.96 9.96
C ILE A 519 1.94 12.79 10.36
N GLY A 520 0.70 13.10 10.79
CA GLY A 520 -0.21 12.10 11.37
C GLY A 520 -1.00 11.25 10.37
N VAL A 521 -0.71 11.37 9.05
CA VAL A 521 -1.52 10.74 7.98
C VAL A 521 -1.22 9.25 7.81
N TYR A 522 0.02 8.85 8.07
CA TYR A 522 0.43 7.47 7.82
C TYR A 522 -0.36 6.49 8.68
N TYR A 523 -0.75 5.37 8.06
CA TYR A 523 -1.48 4.26 8.69
C TYR A 523 -2.83 4.65 9.28
N SER A 524 -3.45 5.74 8.78
CA SER A 524 -4.75 6.23 9.30
C SER A 524 -4.76 6.49 10.82
N ARG A 525 -3.61 6.85 11.40
CA ARG A 525 -3.41 6.96 12.86
C ARG A 525 -4.45 7.86 13.55
N GLN A 526 -4.97 8.89 12.89
CA GLN A 526 -6.02 9.75 13.46
C GLN A 526 -7.28 8.94 13.80
N THR A 527 -7.76 8.13 12.87
CA THR A 527 -8.92 7.26 13.04
C THR A 527 -8.61 6.09 13.98
N VAL A 528 -7.44 5.49 13.82
CA VAL A 528 -7.00 4.34 14.61
C VAL A 528 -6.90 4.68 16.09
N TYR A 529 -6.21 5.75 16.46
CA TYR A 529 -6.10 6.13 17.86
C TYR A 529 -7.43 6.56 18.47
N GLN A 530 -8.30 7.20 17.69
CA GLN A 530 -9.67 7.48 18.14
C GLN A 530 -10.42 6.17 18.46
N ASN A 531 -10.32 5.17 17.58
CA ASN A 531 -10.98 3.86 17.76
C ASN A 531 -10.35 3.06 18.91
N PHE A 532 -9.06 3.22 19.16
CA PHE A 532 -8.39 2.66 20.34
C PHE A 532 -8.66 3.41 21.66
N GLY A 533 -9.39 4.51 21.62
CA GLY A 533 -9.78 5.27 22.80
C GLY A 533 -8.74 6.26 23.31
N PHE A 534 -7.80 6.68 22.47
CA PHE A 534 -6.89 7.78 22.82
C PHE A 534 -7.66 9.10 22.88
N ASN A 535 -7.45 9.85 23.97
CA ASN A 535 -8.08 11.16 24.18
C ASN A 535 -7.37 12.27 23.39
N LYS A 536 -6.10 12.06 23.08
CA LYS A 536 -5.22 13.06 22.47
C LYS A 536 -4.24 12.40 21.53
N PHE A 537 -4.10 12.97 20.33
CA PHE A 537 -3.04 12.59 19.38
C PHE A 537 -2.25 13.83 18.99
N MET A 538 -0.98 13.85 19.37
CA MET A 538 -0.02 14.91 19.12
C MET A 538 0.82 14.56 17.90
N TYR A 539 0.76 15.39 16.86
CA TYR A 539 1.56 15.26 15.64
C TYR A 539 1.76 16.65 15.01
N LEU A 540 2.67 16.78 14.04
CA LEU A 540 2.93 18.04 13.35
C LEU A 540 1.68 18.51 12.59
N GLY A 541 1.20 19.72 12.92
CA GLY A 541 -0.01 20.28 12.34
C GLY A 541 -1.32 19.88 13.03
N SER A 542 -1.29 19.07 14.10
CA SER A 542 -2.49 18.72 14.85
C SER A 542 -3.00 19.87 15.73
N LYS A 543 -4.27 19.76 16.17
CA LYS A 543 -4.83 20.64 17.20
C LYS A 543 -4.13 20.49 18.57
N TYR A 544 -3.40 19.41 18.76
CA TYR A 544 -2.55 19.17 19.92
C TYR A 544 -1.09 19.22 19.48
N PRO A 545 -0.47 20.41 19.46
CA PRO A 545 0.82 20.59 18.81
C PRO A 545 1.94 19.86 19.54
N ILE A 546 2.89 19.36 18.78
CA ILE A 546 4.22 19.02 19.26
C ILE A 546 4.87 20.34 19.70
N LYS A 547 5.12 20.53 20.98
CA LYS A 547 5.62 21.79 21.54
C LYS A 547 7.14 21.94 21.35
N HIS A 548 7.86 20.88 21.68
CA HIS A 548 9.30 20.82 21.48
C HIS A 548 9.57 20.33 20.07
N GLN A 549 10.28 21.13 19.28
CA GLN A 549 10.57 20.82 17.87
C GLN A 549 12.01 21.19 17.57
N SER A 550 12.88 20.20 17.55
CA SER A 550 14.29 20.38 17.25
C SER A 550 14.78 19.15 16.49
N SER A 551 15.49 19.34 15.41
CA SER A 551 16.19 18.30 14.67
C SER A 551 17.70 18.39 14.92
N ILE A 552 18.42 17.35 14.56
CA ILE A 552 19.88 17.28 14.72
C ILE A 552 20.52 17.63 13.38
N ASP A 553 21.47 18.55 13.41
CA ASP A 553 22.24 19.00 12.25
C ASP A 553 21.33 19.36 11.06
N ARG A 554 21.33 18.52 10.00
CA ARG A 554 20.54 18.71 8.79
C ARG A 554 19.38 17.73 8.64
N SER A 555 19.06 16.97 9.71
CA SER A 555 17.97 15.99 9.65
C SER A 555 16.63 16.67 9.44
N ASP A 556 15.82 16.10 8.55
CA ASP A 556 14.43 16.49 8.31
C ASP A 556 13.49 15.98 9.41
N TYR A 557 13.97 15.07 10.25
CA TYR A 557 13.20 14.47 11.34
C TYR A 557 13.47 15.16 12.66
N LEU A 558 12.42 15.29 13.49
CA LEU A 558 12.57 15.76 14.86
C LEU A 558 13.32 14.70 15.68
N SER A 559 14.20 15.18 16.56
CA SER A 559 15.06 14.31 17.37
C SER A 559 14.28 13.52 18.42
N ASP A 560 14.82 12.36 18.82
CA ASP A 560 14.30 11.55 19.92
C ASP A 560 14.28 12.33 21.24
N GLU A 561 15.29 13.17 21.50
CA GLU A 561 15.30 14.04 22.66
C GLU A 561 14.08 14.96 22.70
N THR A 562 13.73 15.54 21.54
CA THR A 562 12.53 16.37 21.39
C THR A 562 11.25 15.56 21.61
N ALA A 563 11.21 14.33 21.10
CA ALA A 563 10.08 13.42 21.29
C ALA A 563 9.89 13.08 22.78
N TYR A 564 10.97 12.81 23.49
CA TYR A 564 10.97 12.56 24.94
C TYR A 564 10.61 13.82 25.74
N ALA A 565 11.04 15.01 25.34
CA ALA A 565 10.64 16.26 26.00
C ALA A 565 9.12 16.46 25.94
N ASN A 566 8.47 16.22 24.79
CA ASN A 566 7.01 16.25 24.69
C ASN A 566 6.34 15.17 25.55
N THR A 567 6.98 14.01 25.68
CA THR A 567 6.50 12.92 26.55
C THR A 567 6.58 13.31 28.03
N VAL A 568 7.65 13.99 28.45
CA VAL A 568 7.78 14.51 29.82
C VAL A 568 6.68 15.50 30.14
N ASP A 569 6.33 16.39 29.24
CA ASP A 569 5.19 17.32 29.44
C ASP A 569 3.90 16.54 29.74
N GLU A 570 3.62 15.48 28.98
CA GLU A 570 2.43 14.65 29.21
C GLU A 570 2.48 13.83 30.50
N ILE A 571 3.67 13.42 30.95
CA ILE A 571 3.87 12.78 32.26
C ILE A 571 3.55 13.77 33.41
N LEU A 572 4.06 14.99 33.27
CA LEU A 572 3.84 16.02 34.30
C LEU A 572 2.35 16.44 34.39
N ASP A 573 1.67 16.50 33.24
CA ASP A 573 0.24 16.82 33.13
C ASP A 573 -0.70 15.69 33.56
N ALA A 574 -0.19 14.48 33.84
CA ALA A 574 -1.00 13.32 34.16
C ALA A 574 -1.79 13.51 35.47
N GLN A 575 -3.11 13.28 35.39
CA GLN A 575 -4.03 13.24 36.52
C GLN A 575 -4.54 11.79 36.68
N GLY A 576 -3.94 11.05 37.63
CA GLY A 576 -4.19 9.59 37.75
C GLY A 576 -3.44 8.77 36.73
N SER A 577 -4.03 7.66 36.32
CA SER A 577 -3.37 6.76 35.36
C SER A 577 -3.32 7.31 33.94
N LYS A 578 -2.18 7.14 33.29
CA LYS A 578 -2.00 7.59 31.91
C LYS A 578 -1.25 6.56 31.07
N PHE A 579 -1.78 6.29 29.90
CA PHE A 579 -1.10 5.51 28.86
C PHE A 579 -0.54 6.46 27.79
N ILE A 580 0.74 6.34 27.49
CA ILE A 580 1.40 7.16 26.47
C ILE A 580 1.96 6.22 25.40
N ASN A 581 1.51 6.38 24.16
CA ASN A 581 2.11 5.73 23.00
C ASN A 581 2.99 6.74 22.28
N LEU A 582 4.29 6.53 22.31
CA LEU A 582 5.28 7.36 21.62
C LEU A 582 5.83 6.59 20.42
N VAL A 583 5.81 7.22 19.25
CA VAL A 583 6.42 6.69 18.03
C VAL A 583 7.40 7.74 17.51
N THR A 584 8.70 7.46 17.61
CA THR A 584 9.73 8.41 17.19
C THR A 584 9.99 8.36 15.67
N MET A 585 10.83 9.25 15.13
CA MET A 585 11.12 9.33 13.70
C MET A 585 12.59 9.56 13.38
N GLN A 586 13.45 9.82 14.37
CA GLN A 586 14.83 10.27 14.17
C GLN A 586 15.62 9.34 13.24
N ASN A 587 15.47 8.03 13.41
CA ASN A 587 16.23 7.02 12.65
C ASN A 587 15.49 6.51 11.40
N HIS A 588 14.47 7.22 10.93
CA HIS A 588 13.77 6.85 9.70
C HIS A 588 14.63 7.10 8.45
N LEU A 589 14.53 6.21 7.45
CA LEU A 589 15.17 6.41 6.14
C LEU A 589 14.78 7.79 5.53
N PRO A 590 15.57 8.36 4.60
CA PRO A 590 16.75 7.79 3.93
C PRO A 590 18.05 8.02 4.70
N TYR A 591 19.04 7.15 4.49
CA TYR A 591 20.35 7.23 5.17
C TYR A 591 21.46 7.73 4.26
N ASP A 592 21.16 8.23 3.07
CA ASP A 592 22.12 8.75 2.11
C ASP A 592 22.13 10.29 1.99
N ASN A 593 21.32 10.98 2.80
CA ASN A 593 21.19 12.43 2.80
C ASN A 593 22.28 13.20 3.57
N ASN A 594 23.22 12.50 4.21
CA ASN A 594 24.26 13.09 5.07
C ASN A 594 23.68 14.09 6.08
N TYR A 595 22.70 13.64 6.84
CA TYR A 595 22.03 14.44 7.87
C TYR A 595 23.01 14.84 9.00
N TYR A 596 23.82 13.87 9.47
CA TYR A 596 24.63 14.03 10.68
C TYR A 596 26.09 14.37 10.38
N ASN A 597 26.64 15.28 11.18
CA ASN A 597 28.05 15.60 11.18
C ASN A 597 28.82 14.61 12.08
N GLY A 598 30.07 14.30 11.74
CA GLY A 598 30.94 13.49 12.60
C GLY A 598 30.63 11.99 12.59
N LYS A 599 29.89 11.50 11.59
CA LYS A 599 29.53 10.08 11.44
C LYS A 599 30.76 9.16 11.27
N GLU A 600 31.87 9.70 10.80
CA GLU A 600 33.16 9.02 10.69
C GLU A 600 33.70 8.51 12.05
N LYS A 601 33.21 9.03 13.16
CA LYS A 601 33.45 8.49 14.49
C LYS A 601 33.01 7.01 14.61
N TYR A 602 32.02 6.61 13.84
CA TYR A 602 31.46 5.27 13.79
C TYR A 602 31.80 4.55 12.49
N ALA A 603 33.01 4.79 11.96
CA ALA A 603 33.45 4.18 10.71
C ALA A 603 33.13 2.68 10.67
N ALA A 604 32.44 2.28 9.62
CA ALA A 604 31.95 0.92 9.41
C ALA A 604 32.85 0.15 8.44
N SER A 605 33.09 -1.13 8.75
CA SER A 605 33.89 -2.04 7.95
C SER A 605 33.41 -3.48 8.08
N GLY A 606 34.00 -4.39 7.30
CA GLY A 606 33.61 -5.79 7.23
C GLY A 606 32.75 -6.10 5.98
N ASN A 607 32.40 -7.38 5.77
CA ASN A 607 31.72 -7.82 4.55
C ASN A 607 30.25 -7.36 4.48
N ALA A 608 29.65 -6.96 5.61
CA ALA A 608 28.32 -6.32 5.62
C ALA A 608 28.32 -4.94 4.92
N VAL A 609 29.50 -4.38 4.66
CA VAL A 609 29.69 -3.09 3.99
C VAL A 609 30.27 -3.33 2.59
N THR A 610 29.42 -3.64 1.65
CA THR A 610 29.79 -4.12 0.30
C THR A 610 30.46 -3.05 -0.58
N ASN A 611 30.18 -1.77 -0.32
CA ASN A 611 30.73 -0.64 -1.07
C ASN A 611 30.65 0.66 -0.25
N ASP A 612 31.24 1.74 -0.77
CA ASP A 612 31.28 3.04 -0.08
C ASP A 612 29.91 3.68 0.13
N TYR A 613 28.94 3.40 -0.74
CA TYR A 613 27.55 3.88 -0.62
C TYR A 613 26.85 3.20 0.58
N VAL A 614 26.91 1.89 0.66
CA VAL A 614 26.39 1.13 1.81
C VAL A 614 27.08 1.54 3.10
N ARG A 615 28.42 1.74 3.07
CA ARG A 615 29.18 2.25 4.21
C ARG A 615 28.61 3.58 4.69
N GLY A 616 28.41 4.53 3.79
CA GLY A 616 27.86 5.84 4.11
C GLY A 616 26.49 5.76 4.79
N MET A 617 25.61 4.88 4.30
CA MET A 617 24.28 4.65 4.91
C MET A 617 24.38 4.02 6.30
N VAL A 618 25.25 3.03 6.49
CA VAL A 618 25.45 2.39 7.80
C VAL A 618 26.00 3.38 8.82
N GLU A 619 27.01 4.18 8.46
CA GLU A 619 27.58 5.20 9.34
C GLU A 619 26.57 6.29 9.71
N GLU A 620 25.74 6.70 8.77
CA GLU A 620 24.64 7.66 8.99
C GLU A 620 23.61 7.09 9.99
N TYR A 621 23.14 5.87 9.75
CA TYR A 621 22.21 5.18 10.63
C TYR A 621 22.79 5.01 12.05
N VAL A 622 24.05 4.54 12.15
CA VAL A 622 24.73 4.32 13.42
C VAL A 622 24.94 5.63 14.20
N MET A 623 25.19 6.74 13.50
CA MET A 623 25.24 8.07 14.15
C MET A 623 23.86 8.47 14.72
N GLY A 624 22.77 8.16 14.01
CA GLY A 624 21.41 8.32 14.52
C GLY A 624 21.16 7.51 15.81
N LEU A 625 21.62 6.25 15.85
CA LEU A 625 21.54 5.41 17.06
C LEU A 625 22.30 6.01 18.25
N HIS A 626 23.45 6.63 18.02
CA HIS A 626 24.19 7.33 19.08
C HIS A 626 23.35 8.45 19.69
N TYR A 627 22.69 9.27 18.90
CA TYR A 627 21.82 10.32 19.41
C TYR A 627 20.58 9.75 20.13
N THR A 628 20.06 8.60 19.68
CA THR A 628 19.01 7.87 20.41
C THR A 628 19.51 7.42 21.80
N ASP A 629 20.75 6.89 21.91
CA ASP A 629 21.34 6.46 23.17
C ASP A 629 21.47 7.61 24.18
N GLU A 630 21.93 8.78 23.72
CA GLU A 630 22.02 10.00 24.55
C GLU A 630 20.61 10.50 24.96
N ALA A 631 19.66 10.51 24.04
CA ALA A 631 18.29 10.93 24.31
C ALA A 631 17.60 10.01 25.34
N VAL A 632 17.78 8.69 25.23
CA VAL A 632 17.28 7.72 26.21
C VAL A 632 17.93 7.94 27.58
N LYS A 633 19.22 8.19 27.64
CA LYS A 633 19.91 8.49 28.90
C LYS A 633 19.29 9.71 29.59
N ASN A 634 19.15 10.81 28.87
CA ASN A 634 18.56 12.04 29.39
C ASN A 634 17.11 11.84 29.85
N PHE A 635 16.34 11.07 29.08
CA PHE A 635 14.96 10.73 29.42
C PHE A 635 14.86 9.88 30.69
N ILE A 636 15.66 8.85 30.83
CA ILE A 636 15.70 8.01 32.05
C ILE A 636 16.07 8.84 33.27
N GLU A 637 17.11 9.69 33.20
CA GLU A 637 17.48 10.60 34.28
C GLU A 637 16.31 11.53 34.66
N LYS A 638 15.59 12.03 33.65
CA LYS A 638 14.43 12.92 33.87
C LYS A 638 13.28 12.21 34.55
N ILE A 639 12.84 11.05 34.07
CA ILE A 639 11.72 10.32 34.68
C ILE A 639 12.07 9.80 36.09
N ASP A 640 13.34 9.55 36.36
CA ASP A 640 13.82 9.20 37.72
C ASP A 640 13.69 10.33 38.74
N SER A 641 13.65 11.57 38.27
CA SER A 641 13.42 12.75 39.13
C SER A 641 11.92 13.03 39.42
N ILE A 642 11.00 12.33 38.72
CA ILE A 642 9.56 12.56 38.86
C ILE A 642 8.94 11.62 39.89
N ASN A 643 8.19 12.21 40.83
CA ASN A 643 7.49 11.49 41.89
C ASN A 643 6.13 10.93 41.46
N LYS A 644 6.09 10.20 40.36
CA LYS A 644 4.96 9.42 39.84
C LYS A 644 5.44 8.03 39.44
N PRO A 645 4.62 6.98 39.55
CA PRO A 645 5.04 5.64 39.16
C PRO A 645 5.02 5.49 37.64
N ILE A 646 6.20 5.53 37.00
CA ILE A 646 6.39 5.50 35.56
C ILE A 646 7.07 4.19 35.15
N THR A 647 6.48 3.51 34.19
CA THR A 647 7.10 2.35 33.52
C THR A 647 7.21 2.63 32.02
N PHE A 648 8.44 2.59 31.53
CA PHE A 648 8.80 2.85 30.13
C PHE A 648 9.20 1.57 29.44
N VAL A 649 8.46 1.19 28.41
CA VAL A 649 8.79 0.14 27.46
C VAL A 649 9.46 0.81 26.27
N PHE A 650 10.71 0.52 26.03
CA PHE A 650 11.45 0.92 24.84
C PHE A 650 11.61 -0.29 23.92
N TYR A 651 11.30 -0.12 22.65
CA TYR A 651 11.50 -1.18 21.65
C TYR A 651 11.71 -0.59 20.25
N GLY A 652 12.63 -1.24 19.49
CA GLY A 652 12.76 -0.96 18.07
C GLY A 652 11.68 -1.69 17.28
N ASP A 653 11.14 -1.07 16.25
CA ASP A 653 10.07 -1.68 15.45
C ASP A 653 10.60 -2.65 14.38
N HIS A 654 11.65 -2.29 13.67
CA HIS A 654 12.31 -3.11 12.65
C HIS A 654 13.76 -2.66 12.44
N LEU A 655 14.56 -3.46 11.75
CA LEU A 655 15.85 -3.03 11.27
C LEU A 655 15.71 -2.08 10.08
N PRO A 656 16.71 -1.20 9.85
CA PRO A 656 16.79 -0.41 8.62
C PRO A 656 16.98 -1.34 7.40
N GLY A 657 16.34 -1.03 6.29
CA GLY A 657 16.43 -1.80 5.04
C GLY A 657 17.76 -1.57 4.28
N ILE A 658 18.91 -1.65 4.94
CA ILE A 658 20.23 -1.36 4.35
C ILE A 658 21.21 -2.55 4.35
N TYR A 659 20.79 -3.70 4.85
CA TYR A 659 21.63 -4.90 4.97
C TYR A 659 21.20 -5.96 3.94
N TRP A 660 21.35 -5.66 2.65
CA TRP A 660 20.79 -6.46 1.55
C TRP A 660 21.48 -7.82 1.34
N ASP A 661 22.78 -7.93 1.71
CA ASP A 661 23.60 -9.11 1.43
C ASP A 661 23.68 -10.06 2.63
N THR A 662 22.90 -9.84 3.67
CA THR A 662 22.88 -10.72 4.83
C THR A 662 22.00 -11.93 4.57
N ASN A 663 22.62 -13.12 4.46
CA ASN A 663 21.92 -14.38 4.27
C ASN A 663 21.15 -14.90 5.50
N ASN A 664 21.18 -14.16 6.62
CA ASN A 664 20.52 -14.56 7.85
C ASN A 664 19.26 -13.74 8.09
N ASN A 665 18.16 -14.18 7.49
CA ASN A 665 16.84 -13.55 7.62
C ASN A 665 16.36 -13.39 9.08
N ASN A 666 16.76 -14.27 9.99
CA ASN A 666 16.30 -14.21 11.38
C ASN A 666 16.83 -13.00 12.11
N ILE A 667 18.10 -12.66 11.91
CA ILE A 667 18.70 -11.47 12.52
C ILE A 667 18.04 -10.21 12.02
N LEU A 668 17.63 -10.16 10.73
CA LEU A 668 16.97 -9.02 10.13
C LEU A 668 15.56 -8.77 10.71
N HIS A 669 14.97 -9.76 11.38
CA HIS A 669 13.68 -9.67 12.04
C HIS A 669 13.76 -9.61 13.57
N GLN A 670 14.92 -9.22 14.13
CA GLN A 670 15.12 -9.10 15.57
C GLN A 670 15.58 -7.69 15.95
N THR A 671 14.80 -7.03 16.78
CA THR A 671 15.14 -5.73 17.37
C THR A 671 15.39 -5.85 18.87
N ASP A 672 15.73 -4.77 19.53
CA ASP A 672 16.01 -4.75 20.96
C ASP A 672 14.89 -4.09 21.74
N TYR A 673 14.64 -4.57 22.95
CA TYR A 673 13.72 -3.94 23.88
C TYR A 673 14.25 -3.93 25.31
N PHE A 674 13.78 -2.96 26.12
CA PHE A 674 13.89 -3.00 27.58
C PHE A 674 12.66 -2.38 28.24
N ILE A 675 12.40 -2.76 29.49
CA ILE A 675 11.32 -2.23 30.31
C ILE A 675 11.92 -1.63 31.58
N TYR A 676 11.84 -0.31 31.68
CA TYR A 676 12.39 0.45 32.78
C TYR A 676 11.24 1.02 33.65
N SER A 677 11.27 0.79 34.93
CA SER A 677 10.45 1.51 35.88
C SER A 677 11.29 2.53 36.62
N ASN A 678 10.82 3.77 36.77
CA ASN A 678 11.56 4.83 37.42
C ASN A 678 11.76 4.58 38.94
N LYS A 679 12.61 5.36 39.58
CA LYS A 679 12.91 5.23 41.00
C LYS A 679 11.67 5.25 41.89
N TYR A 680 10.69 6.10 41.56
CA TYR A 680 9.43 6.19 42.32
C TYR A 680 8.61 4.90 42.17
N ALA A 681 8.38 4.43 40.94
CA ALA A 681 7.66 3.18 40.70
C ALA A 681 8.35 1.99 41.38
N ARG A 682 9.67 1.95 41.37
CA ARG A 682 10.46 0.92 42.06
C ARG A 682 10.23 0.88 43.56
N ARG A 683 9.97 1.97 44.21
CA ARG A 683 9.71 2.04 45.64
C ARG A 683 8.25 1.72 46.00
N HIS A 684 7.31 2.08 45.14
CA HIS A 684 5.87 2.06 45.46
C HIS A 684 5.13 0.84 44.90
N LEU A 685 5.53 0.31 43.76
CA LEU A 685 4.87 -0.84 43.14
C LEU A 685 5.41 -2.19 43.63
N GLY A 686 6.41 -2.23 44.51
CA GLY A 686 6.97 -3.42 45.12
C GLY A 686 8.29 -3.86 44.52
N ARG A 687 8.84 -4.98 45.09
CA ARG A 687 10.14 -5.53 44.69
C ARG A 687 10.01 -6.21 43.32
N ARG A 688 11.00 -5.99 42.49
CA ARG A 688 11.07 -6.51 41.16
C ARG A 688 11.97 -7.67 41.02
N ILE A 689 11.59 -8.50 40.06
CA ILE A 689 12.45 -9.55 39.51
C ILE A 689 12.71 -9.09 38.07
N TYR A 690 13.96 -8.66 37.79
CA TYR A 690 14.39 -8.48 36.42
C TYR A 690 14.54 -9.84 35.79
N LYS A 691 13.94 -10.03 34.62
CA LYS A 691 14.11 -11.24 33.84
C LYS A 691 14.55 -10.83 32.43
N GLN A 692 15.58 -11.46 31.94
CA GLN A 692 15.95 -11.41 30.53
C GLN A 692 15.16 -12.48 29.80
N TYR A 693 14.56 -12.12 28.70
CA TYR A 693 13.87 -13.02 27.77
C TYR A 693 14.67 -13.04 26.48
N ASP A 694 14.99 -14.23 25.99
CA ASP A 694 15.80 -14.38 24.79
C ASP A 694 15.12 -13.73 23.60
N LEU A 695 13.83 -14.03 23.39
CA LEU A 695 13.04 -13.45 22.31
C LEU A 695 11.56 -13.33 22.75
N VAL A 696 10.94 -12.21 22.44
CA VAL A 696 9.49 -11.95 22.67
C VAL A 696 8.86 -11.31 21.44
N ALA A 697 7.53 -11.27 21.39
CA ALA A 697 6.77 -10.47 20.42
C ALA A 697 6.29 -9.15 21.05
N PRO A 698 5.91 -8.12 20.26
CA PRO A 698 5.32 -6.91 20.82
C PRO A 698 4.05 -7.17 21.64
N THR A 699 3.32 -8.24 21.36
CA THR A 699 2.14 -8.70 22.11
C THR A 699 2.40 -8.97 23.59
N ASP A 700 3.66 -9.20 23.96
CA ASP A 700 4.08 -9.60 25.30
C ASP A 700 4.36 -8.42 26.23
N PHE A 701 4.53 -7.21 25.69
CA PHE A 701 5.01 -6.07 26.47
C PHE A 701 4.10 -5.72 27.66
N MET A 702 2.78 -5.72 27.47
CA MET A 702 1.87 -5.42 28.59
C MET A 702 1.90 -6.53 29.65
N SER A 703 2.06 -7.79 29.27
CA SER A 703 2.26 -8.90 30.21
C SER A 703 3.55 -8.73 31.02
N LEU A 704 4.64 -8.32 30.35
CA LEU A 704 5.91 -8.04 31.02
C LEU A 704 5.80 -6.83 31.98
N VAL A 705 5.10 -5.76 31.57
CA VAL A 705 4.81 -4.59 32.45
C VAL A 705 4.01 -5.04 33.67
N GLN A 706 2.95 -5.83 33.51
CA GLN A 706 2.13 -6.32 34.62
C GLN A 706 2.91 -7.23 35.58
N LYS A 707 3.76 -8.11 35.03
CA LYS A 707 4.65 -8.93 35.86
C LYS A 707 5.66 -8.08 36.61
N GLN A 708 6.24 -7.07 35.98
CA GLN A 708 7.23 -6.18 36.58
C GLN A 708 6.64 -5.26 37.66
N THR A 709 5.46 -4.72 37.47
CA THR A 709 4.80 -3.78 38.37
C THR A 709 3.89 -4.46 39.38
N LEU A 710 3.74 -5.77 39.33
CA LEU A 710 2.79 -6.56 40.14
C LEU A 710 1.34 -6.05 40.01
N THR A 711 0.97 -5.59 38.83
CA THR A 711 -0.37 -5.09 38.53
C THR A 711 -1.32 -6.25 38.23
N LYS A 712 -2.54 -6.15 38.73
CA LYS A 712 -3.60 -7.16 38.53
C LYS A 712 -3.90 -7.37 37.05
N THR A 713 -4.28 -8.58 36.70
CA THR A 713 -4.61 -8.99 35.33
C THR A 713 -6.11 -9.05 35.11
N THR A 714 -6.54 -8.85 33.87
CA THR A 714 -7.86 -9.23 33.35
C THR A 714 -7.81 -10.68 32.84
N PRO A 715 -8.94 -11.33 32.54
CA PRO A 715 -8.92 -12.64 31.87
C PRO A 715 -8.10 -12.64 30.58
N TYR A 716 -8.22 -11.59 29.77
CA TYR A 716 -7.43 -11.44 28.53
C TYR A 716 -5.93 -11.29 28.82
N SER A 717 -5.55 -10.43 29.77
CA SER A 717 -4.14 -10.29 30.14
C SER A 717 -3.58 -11.61 30.74
N ALA A 718 -4.39 -12.39 31.46
CA ALA A 718 -3.97 -13.71 31.98
C ALA A 718 -3.74 -14.72 30.85
N LEU A 719 -4.52 -14.68 29.77
CA LEU A 719 -4.24 -15.42 28.55
C LEU A 719 -2.89 -15.02 27.95
N LEU A 720 -2.67 -13.70 27.75
CA LEU A 720 -1.43 -13.20 27.18
C LEU A 720 -0.19 -13.55 28.04
N GLU A 721 -0.30 -13.55 29.36
CA GLU A 721 0.78 -14.00 30.23
C GLU A 721 1.11 -15.48 30.03
N LYS A 722 0.11 -16.31 29.73
CA LYS A 722 0.33 -17.70 29.38
C LYS A 722 0.97 -17.87 28.01
N VAL A 723 0.57 -17.05 27.04
CA VAL A 723 1.21 -17.00 25.73
C VAL A 723 2.69 -16.61 25.88
N LEU A 724 3.01 -15.55 26.62
CA LEU A 724 4.38 -15.18 26.92
C LEU A 724 5.21 -16.31 27.56
N ASP A 725 4.60 -17.07 28.45
CA ASP A 725 5.33 -18.14 29.18
C ASP A 725 5.53 -19.42 28.34
N GLU A 726 4.67 -19.68 27.36
CA GLU A 726 4.60 -20.95 26.62
C GLU A 726 4.90 -20.78 25.11
N LEU A 727 4.51 -19.65 24.51
CA LEU A 727 4.62 -19.36 23.09
C LEU A 727 4.95 -17.87 22.86
N PRO A 728 6.10 -17.37 23.28
CA PRO A 728 6.41 -15.94 23.25
C PRO A 728 6.44 -15.35 21.85
N VAL A 729 6.68 -16.17 20.81
CA VAL A 729 6.66 -15.74 19.43
C VAL A 729 5.81 -16.70 18.60
N ILE A 730 4.85 -16.15 17.85
CA ILE A 730 3.99 -16.88 16.95
C ILE A 730 4.17 -16.32 15.54
N THR A 731 4.56 -17.17 14.60
CA THR A 731 4.65 -16.84 13.18
C THR A 731 3.40 -17.30 12.42
N THR A 732 3.23 -16.86 11.19
CA THR A 732 2.13 -17.31 10.32
C THR A 732 2.15 -18.84 10.12
N LYS A 733 3.33 -19.45 10.04
CA LYS A 733 3.47 -20.91 9.93
C LYS A 733 2.95 -21.64 11.15
N ALA A 734 3.33 -21.18 12.34
CA ALA A 734 2.81 -21.74 13.60
C ALA A 734 1.29 -21.58 13.72
N ALA A 735 0.76 -20.43 13.30
CA ALA A 735 -0.67 -20.15 13.31
C ALA A 735 -1.46 -21.07 12.35
N ALA A 736 -0.84 -21.49 11.25
CA ALA A 736 -1.43 -22.45 10.30
C ALA A 736 -1.55 -23.89 10.86
N GLY A 737 -0.91 -24.17 12.02
CA GLY A 737 -1.12 -25.42 12.74
C GLY A 737 -0.46 -26.67 12.16
N SER A 738 0.49 -26.52 11.21
CA SER A 738 1.25 -27.68 10.76
C SER A 738 2.23 -28.13 11.85
N LYS A 739 2.29 -29.42 12.11
CA LYS A 739 3.12 -29.95 13.20
C LYS A 739 4.60 -29.74 12.98
N GLU A 740 5.05 -29.82 11.74
CA GLU A 740 6.43 -29.57 11.34
C GLU A 740 6.75 -28.07 11.33
N GLU A 741 5.76 -27.25 11.01
CA GLU A 741 5.87 -25.79 10.98
C GLU A 741 5.67 -25.16 12.36
N SER A 742 4.91 -25.77 13.28
CA SER A 742 4.77 -25.24 14.64
C SER A 742 6.05 -25.37 15.46
N ASP A 743 6.84 -26.41 15.21
CA ASP A 743 8.14 -26.59 15.87
C ASP A 743 9.23 -25.65 15.27
N ALA A 744 9.16 -25.39 13.97
CA ALA A 744 10.06 -24.47 13.26
C ALA A 744 9.68 -22.99 13.42
N ALA A 745 8.45 -22.72 13.79
CA ALA A 745 7.93 -21.34 13.88
C ALA A 745 8.19 -20.67 15.23
N MET A 746 8.66 -21.38 16.18
CA MET A 746 9.31 -20.80 17.33
C MET A 746 10.69 -20.30 16.88
N ILE A 747 10.81 -19.00 16.72
CA ILE A 747 12.02 -18.33 16.20
C ILE A 747 13.24 -18.51 17.11
N ASN A 748 13.16 -19.30 18.12
CA ASN A 748 14.30 -19.74 18.92
C ASN A 748 15.15 -20.78 18.21
N ASP A 749 14.62 -21.50 17.27
CA ASP A 749 15.35 -22.53 16.58
C ASP A 749 15.93 -21.93 15.30
N ASN A 750 17.17 -21.51 15.39
CA ASN A 750 18.10 -21.34 14.29
C ASN A 750 17.55 -20.78 12.97
N GLY A 751 16.26 -20.38 12.96
CA GLY A 751 15.61 -19.71 11.86
C GLY A 751 15.55 -20.50 10.56
N GLU A 752 15.37 -21.75 10.63
CA GLU A 752 15.04 -22.58 9.47
C GLU A 752 13.53 -22.69 9.23
#